data_8ba894f402cc609ab624342e67afcd0d
#
_entry.id   8ba894f402cc609ab624342e67afcd0d
#
_cell.length_a   1.000
_cell.length_b   1.000
_cell.length_c   1.000
_cell.angle_alpha   90.00
_cell.angle_beta   90.00
_cell.angle_gamma   90.00
#
_symmetry.space_group_name_H-M   'P 1'
#
loop_
_entity.id
_entity.type
_entity.pdbx_description
1 polymer ?
#
loop_
_entity_poly.entity_id
_entity_poly.type
_entity_poly.pdbx_seq_one_letter_code
_entity_poly.pdbx_strand_id
1 'polypeptide(L)'
;MTTTSSRPLPEAPNRIELAIGGMTCAACAARIEKKLNRMDGVSATVNYATEKATVRYADAVTPDDLIETVQKTGYTAALPSAPTEEQSVDPLKGPRTRLWVSVALSVPVVLLAMVPAWQFDYWQWLSLTLAAPVVVWGGLPFHRAAWTNLRHGAATMDTLVSLGTLAAFGWSLWALFLGDAGMPGMTHPFRFDITRTDGAGNIYLEAAAGVTVFILAGRYFEARSKRTAGAALRALLELGAREVAVLRDGVETLIPVDRLVVGDRFVVRPGEKIATDGVVDEGTSAVDASMLTGESVPVEVGPGDGVVGATINAGGRLVVTATRVGADTQLARMADLVEQAQSGKAAVQRLADRISGVFVPIVITLAVGTLGWWLGTGAGPTAAFTAAVAVLIIACPCALGLATPTALLVGTGRGAQLGVLIKGPEVLESTRRVDTVVLDKTGTVTTGRMTLVDVVPASGEDRAELLRLAGAVEAASEHPIARAVAAGAAEAGALPSVTGFRNLEGLGVTGTVDGTVVLVGRARLLREHDIDVPPEVEWAVRDAEAAGRTAIVAGWDGQARGVLAVADVVRPTSRAAVARLRALGLTPVLLTGDNTTVARAVAAEVGIDEVIAEVLPAGKVDVVKRLQAEGRSVAMVGDGVNDAPALAQADLGLAMGTGTDVAIEASDLTLVRGDLDAAVDAIRLSRRTLGIIRGNLFWAFGYNVAALPLAAAGLLNPMIAGATMALSSVFVVANSLRLRRFRSATADRGL
;
A
#
# COMPACT_ATOMS: atom_id res chain seq x y z
N MET A 1 -1.71 -35.32 10.98
CA MET A 1 -0.97 -34.38 11.86
C MET A 1 0.51 -34.67 11.68
N THR A 2 1.19 -33.94 10.83
CA THR A 2 2.65 -33.90 10.73
C THR A 2 2.98 -32.42 10.56
N THR A 3 3.37 -31.82 11.67
CA THR A 3 3.94 -30.47 11.78
C THR A 3 5.26 -30.46 11.03
N THR A 4 5.28 -29.90 9.83
CA THR A 4 6.50 -29.50 9.16
C THR A 4 7.06 -28.29 9.89
N SER A 5 8.03 -28.54 10.76
CA SER A 5 8.93 -27.56 11.34
C SER A 5 9.53 -26.72 10.21
N SER A 6 9.15 -25.46 10.11
CA SER A 6 9.86 -24.47 9.31
C SER A 6 11.20 -24.19 9.98
N ARG A 7 12.25 -24.80 9.44
CA ARG A 7 13.64 -24.47 9.76
C ARG A 7 13.84 -22.99 9.42
N PRO A 8 14.31 -22.14 10.33
CA PRO A 8 14.68 -20.78 9.97
C PRO A 8 15.79 -20.87 8.90
N LEU A 9 15.51 -20.27 7.73
CA LEU A 9 16.50 -20.15 6.66
C LEU A 9 17.64 -19.24 7.17
N PRO A 10 18.92 -19.57 6.92
CA PRO A 10 19.99 -18.63 7.12
C PRO A 10 19.71 -17.38 6.31
N GLU A 11 20.09 -16.22 6.82
CA GLU A 11 19.97 -14.92 6.14
C GLU A 11 20.51 -15.07 4.72
N ALA A 12 19.60 -15.07 3.73
CA ALA A 12 19.98 -15.10 2.34
C ALA A 12 20.44 -13.68 1.98
N PRO A 13 21.75 -13.43 1.75
CA PRO A 13 22.31 -12.08 1.66
C PRO A 13 21.88 -11.34 0.39
N ASN A 14 21.42 -12.08 -0.64
CA ASN A 14 21.12 -11.51 -1.94
C ASN A 14 19.62 -11.42 -2.20
N ARG A 15 19.19 -10.27 -2.72
CA ARG A 15 17.79 -10.06 -3.19
C ARG A 15 17.83 -9.62 -4.64
N ILE A 16 16.96 -10.22 -5.47
CA ILE A 16 16.80 -9.86 -6.88
C ILE A 16 15.31 -9.84 -7.27
N GLU A 17 14.96 -8.98 -8.20
CA GLU A 17 13.68 -9.01 -8.88
C GLU A 17 13.85 -9.54 -10.30
N LEU A 18 12.91 -10.38 -10.74
CA LEU A 18 12.85 -10.90 -12.11
C LEU A 18 11.52 -10.48 -12.73
N ALA A 19 11.55 -9.94 -13.93
CA ALA A 19 10.37 -9.72 -14.76
C ALA A 19 9.96 -11.08 -15.37
N ILE A 20 8.70 -11.49 -15.12
CA ILE A 20 8.19 -12.80 -15.53
C ILE A 20 7.15 -12.62 -16.64
N GLY A 21 7.42 -13.15 -17.81
CA GLY A 21 6.46 -13.10 -18.92
C GLY A 21 5.72 -14.42 -19.14
N GLY A 22 4.51 -14.33 -19.72
CA GLY A 22 3.69 -15.50 -20.09
C GLY A 22 2.78 -16.03 -18.99
N MET A 23 2.70 -15.38 -17.83
CA MET A 23 1.72 -15.72 -16.79
C MET A 23 0.31 -15.29 -17.21
N THR A 24 -0.65 -16.22 -17.17
CA THR A 24 -2.05 -15.96 -17.55
C THR A 24 -3.02 -15.98 -16.37
N CYS A 25 -2.59 -16.48 -15.20
CA CYS A 25 -3.42 -16.59 -14.02
C CYS A 25 -2.57 -16.75 -12.74
N ALA A 26 -3.21 -16.62 -11.59
CA ALA A 26 -2.57 -16.78 -10.27
C ALA A 26 -1.97 -18.19 -10.07
N ALA A 27 -2.55 -19.23 -10.67
CA ALA A 27 -2.00 -20.59 -10.62
C ALA A 27 -0.64 -20.70 -11.34
N CYS A 28 -0.39 -19.91 -12.40
CA CYS A 28 0.89 -19.80 -13.06
C CYS A 28 1.96 -19.24 -12.10
N ALA A 29 1.63 -18.14 -11.42
CA ALA A 29 2.51 -17.50 -10.43
C ALA A 29 2.84 -18.46 -9.27
N ALA A 30 1.83 -19.13 -8.70
CA ALA A 30 2.02 -20.10 -7.62
C ALA A 30 2.93 -21.27 -8.01
N ARG A 31 2.89 -21.66 -9.28
CA ARG A 31 3.74 -22.73 -9.83
C ARG A 31 5.20 -22.30 -9.95
N ILE A 32 5.47 -21.11 -10.51
CA ILE A 32 6.82 -20.55 -10.60
C ILE A 32 7.40 -20.42 -9.19
N GLU A 33 6.64 -19.84 -8.26
CA GLU A 33 6.98 -19.68 -6.85
C GLU A 33 7.35 -21.02 -6.20
N LYS A 34 6.52 -22.05 -6.39
CA LYS A 34 6.79 -23.40 -5.86
C LYS A 34 8.06 -24.02 -6.45
N LYS A 35 8.41 -23.73 -7.69
CA LYS A 35 9.62 -24.25 -8.33
C LYS A 35 10.86 -23.53 -7.84
N LEU A 36 10.83 -22.22 -7.74
CA LEU A 36 11.93 -21.42 -7.17
C LEU A 36 12.18 -21.80 -5.70
N ASN A 37 11.12 -21.92 -4.90
CA ASN A 37 11.22 -22.33 -3.49
C ASN A 37 11.62 -23.79 -3.25
N ARG A 38 11.83 -24.59 -4.31
CA ARG A 38 12.42 -25.93 -4.21
C ARG A 38 13.93 -25.94 -4.39
N MET A 39 14.51 -24.83 -4.81
CA MET A 39 15.95 -24.66 -4.87
C MET A 39 16.49 -24.44 -3.46
N ASP A 40 17.58 -25.09 -3.10
CA ASP A 40 18.19 -24.93 -1.80
C ASP A 40 18.73 -23.50 -1.64
N GLY A 41 18.41 -22.86 -0.51
CA GLY A 41 18.82 -21.49 -0.21
C GLY A 41 18.06 -20.39 -0.99
N VAL A 42 16.92 -20.71 -1.62
CA VAL A 42 16.07 -19.77 -2.35
C VAL A 42 14.72 -19.59 -1.65
N SER A 43 14.32 -18.33 -1.49
CA SER A 43 12.99 -17.93 -1.05
C SER A 43 12.42 -16.93 -2.06
N ALA A 44 11.37 -17.31 -2.78
CA ALA A 44 10.77 -16.52 -3.84
C ALA A 44 9.29 -16.28 -3.59
N THR A 45 8.83 -15.09 -3.95
CA THR A 45 7.41 -14.72 -4.04
C THR A 45 7.14 -14.20 -5.45
N VAL A 46 6.12 -14.75 -6.11
CA VAL A 46 5.75 -14.38 -7.48
C VAL A 46 4.40 -13.68 -7.49
N ASN A 47 4.38 -12.46 -8.00
CA ASN A 47 3.16 -11.65 -8.11
C ASN A 47 2.66 -11.65 -9.55
N TYR A 48 1.47 -12.20 -9.75
CA TYR A 48 0.79 -12.22 -11.05
C TYR A 48 0.38 -10.81 -11.53
N ALA A 49 0.03 -9.89 -10.60
CA ALA A 49 -0.48 -8.58 -10.98
C ALA A 49 0.62 -7.63 -11.49
N THR A 50 1.82 -7.71 -10.91
CA THR A 50 2.99 -6.92 -11.32
C THR A 50 3.87 -7.63 -12.33
N GLU A 51 3.61 -8.93 -12.58
CA GLU A 51 4.43 -9.81 -13.44
C GLU A 51 5.90 -9.88 -12.99
N LYS A 52 6.14 -9.77 -11.68
CA LYS A 52 7.46 -9.82 -11.06
C LYS A 52 7.60 -11.00 -10.09
N ALA A 53 8.82 -11.52 -9.97
CA ALA A 53 9.23 -12.42 -8.91
C ALA A 53 10.30 -11.74 -8.06
N THR A 54 10.05 -11.62 -6.76
CA THR A 54 11.06 -11.20 -5.77
C THR A 54 11.69 -12.45 -5.19
N VAL A 55 13.00 -12.58 -5.34
CA VAL A 55 13.76 -13.76 -4.94
C VAL A 55 14.87 -13.36 -3.98
N ARG A 56 14.91 -14.01 -2.81
CA ARG A 56 16.05 -14.00 -1.89
C ARG A 56 16.82 -15.29 -2.08
N TYR A 57 18.15 -15.23 -2.21
CA TYR A 57 18.96 -16.40 -2.50
C TYR A 57 20.34 -16.34 -1.84
N ALA A 58 20.87 -17.52 -1.56
CA ALA A 58 22.22 -17.69 -0.98
C ALA A 58 23.31 -17.50 -2.07
N ASP A 59 24.55 -17.18 -1.67
CA ASP A 59 25.68 -16.92 -2.58
C ASP A 59 25.99 -18.08 -3.55
N ALA A 60 25.56 -19.29 -3.22
CA ALA A 60 25.73 -20.48 -4.07
C ALA A 60 24.79 -20.51 -5.29
N VAL A 61 23.79 -19.62 -5.38
CA VAL A 61 22.81 -19.56 -6.46
C VAL A 61 23.07 -18.29 -7.27
N THR A 62 23.07 -18.42 -8.58
CA THR A 62 23.24 -17.26 -9.49
C THR A 62 21.91 -16.75 -10.04
N PRO A 63 21.83 -15.49 -10.47
CA PRO A 63 20.65 -14.96 -11.16
C PRO A 63 20.26 -15.80 -12.39
N ASP A 64 21.24 -16.33 -13.11
CA ASP A 64 21.01 -17.17 -14.30
C ASP A 64 20.35 -18.49 -13.93
N ASP A 65 20.69 -19.13 -12.79
CA ASP A 65 20.02 -20.33 -12.28
C ASP A 65 18.53 -20.09 -12.00
N LEU A 66 18.22 -18.92 -11.46
CA LEU A 66 16.85 -18.52 -11.17
C LEU A 66 16.06 -18.32 -12.48
N ILE A 67 16.65 -17.63 -13.46
CA ILE A 67 16.06 -17.39 -14.79
C ILE A 67 15.84 -18.75 -15.50
N GLU A 68 16.84 -19.62 -15.52
CA GLU A 68 16.74 -20.94 -16.14
C GLU A 68 15.65 -21.80 -15.48
N THR A 69 15.53 -21.72 -14.15
CA THR A 69 14.47 -22.45 -13.41
C THR A 69 13.08 -21.99 -13.82
N VAL A 70 12.87 -20.68 -14.00
CA VAL A 70 11.60 -20.14 -14.50
C VAL A 70 11.35 -20.60 -15.94
N GLN A 71 12.35 -20.52 -16.82
CA GLN A 71 12.24 -20.93 -18.22
C GLN A 71 11.92 -22.43 -18.36
N LYS A 72 12.50 -23.29 -17.54
CA LYS A 72 12.18 -24.75 -17.49
C LYS A 72 10.72 -25.01 -17.08
N THR A 73 10.03 -24.04 -16.48
CA THR A 73 8.58 -24.16 -16.18
C THR A 73 7.68 -23.64 -17.31
N GLY A 74 8.26 -23.19 -18.43
CA GLY A 74 7.53 -22.74 -19.61
C GLY A 74 7.17 -21.25 -19.62
N TYR A 75 7.81 -20.43 -18.77
CA TYR A 75 7.65 -18.98 -18.70
C TYR A 75 8.96 -18.27 -19.06
N THR A 76 8.88 -16.98 -19.36
CA THR A 76 10.09 -16.16 -19.59
C THR A 76 10.46 -15.41 -18.31
N ALA A 77 11.75 -15.27 -18.05
CA ALA A 77 12.28 -14.43 -16.99
C ALA A 77 13.44 -13.60 -17.51
N ALA A 78 13.51 -12.35 -17.05
CA ALA A 78 14.62 -11.44 -17.36
C ALA A 78 14.88 -10.53 -16.15
N LEU A 79 16.11 -9.99 -16.07
CA LEU A 79 16.40 -8.90 -15.15
C LEU A 79 15.60 -7.66 -15.55
N PRO A 80 15.10 -6.87 -14.60
CA PRO A 80 14.47 -5.59 -14.90
C PRO A 80 15.49 -4.71 -15.62
N SER A 81 15.27 -4.39 -16.88
CA SER A 81 16.05 -3.41 -17.61
C SER A 81 15.55 -2.02 -17.27
N ALA A 82 16.43 -1.06 -17.07
CA ALA A 82 16.04 0.35 -17.03
C ALA A 82 15.25 0.70 -18.30
N PRO A 83 14.19 1.49 -18.23
CA PRO A 83 13.39 1.84 -19.40
C PRO A 83 14.25 2.63 -20.40
N THR A 84 14.69 1.93 -21.43
CA THR A 84 15.28 2.59 -22.62
C THR A 84 14.12 3.20 -23.41
N GLU A 85 14.18 4.47 -23.74
CA GLU A 85 13.10 5.25 -24.40
C GLU A 85 12.63 4.70 -25.74
N GLU A 86 13.27 3.71 -26.33
CA GLU A 86 13.07 3.29 -27.73
C GLU A 86 12.01 2.22 -27.99
N GLN A 87 11.33 1.62 -27.00
CA GLN A 87 10.29 0.63 -27.30
C GLN A 87 9.11 0.69 -26.31
N SER A 88 8.37 1.79 -26.27
CA SER A 88 7.04 1.81 -25.64
C SER A 88 5.99 1.16 -26.55
N VAL A 89 6.10 -0.14 -26.83
CA VAL A 89 5.00 -0.88 -27.42
C VAL A 89 3.85 -0.90 -26.42
N ASP A 90 2.77 -0.21 -26.73
CA ASP A 90 1.56 -0.20 -25.88
C ASP A 90 1.12 -1.65 -25.60
N PRO A 91 1.26 -2.18 -24.35
CA PRO A 91 0.94 -3.57 -24.04
C PRO A 91 -0.54 -3.89 -24.25
N LEU A 92 -1.40 -2.89 -24.34
CA LEU A 92 -2.82 -3.05 -24.63
C LEU A 92 -3.13 -3.16 -26.12
N LYS A 93 -2.21 -2.81 -27.02
CA LYS A 93 -2.45 -2.80 -28.47
C LYS A 93 -2.82 -4.19 -28.99
N GLY A 94 -2.04 -5.21 -28.63
CA GLY A 94 -2.30 -6.60 -29.02
C GLY A 94 -3.66 -7.14 -28.52
N PRO A 95 -3.92 -7.13 -27.22
CA PRO A 95 -5.21 -7.53 -26.66
C PRO A 95 -6.41 -6.74 -27.20
N ARG A 96 -6.26 -5.42 -27.39
CA ARG A 96 -7.29 -4.55 -27.95
C ARG A 96 -7.64 -4.92 -29.40
N THR A 97 -6.64 -5.09 -30.25
CA THR A 97 -6.86 -5.47 -31.67
C THR A 97 -7.54 -6.83 -31.75
N ARG A 98 -7.05 -7.83 -30.96
CA ARG A 98 -7.63 -9.16 -30.91
C ARG A 98 -9.09 -9.14 -30.47
N LEU A 99 -9.42 -8.37 -29.43
CA LEU A 99 -10.80 -8.21 -28.95
C LEU A 99 -11.69 -7.61 -30.03
N TRP A 100 -11.32 -6.47 -30.63
CA TRP A 100 -12.17 -5.79 -31.59
C TRP A 100 -12.39 -6.59 -32.88
N VAL A 101 -11.37 -7.27 -33.38
CA VAL A 101 -11.52 -8.17 -34.53
C VAL A 101 -12.45 -9.33 -34.18
N SER A 102 -12.28 -9.95 -32.99
CA SER A 102 -13.16 -11.02 -32.55
C SER A 102 -14.59 -10.55 -32.35
N VAL A 103 -14.82 -9.34 -31.81
CA VAL A 103 -16.17 -8.74 -31.68
C VAL A 103 -16.80 -8.53 -33.07
N ALA A 104 -16.05 -7.93 -34.00
CA ALA A 104 -16.56 -7.64 -35.34
C ALA A 104 -17.00 -8.92 -36.10
N LEU A 105 -16.25 -10.01 -35.92
CA LEU A 105 -16.57 -11.31 -36.54
C LEU A 105 -17.68 -12.06 -35.80
N SER A 106 -17.76 -11.94 -34.47
CA SER A 106 -18.75 -12.67 -33.65
C SER A 106 -20.14 -12.04 -33.66
N VAL A 107 -20.24 -10.71 -33.78
CA VAL A 107 -21.56 -10.03 -33.79
C VAL A 107 -22.47 -10.56 -34.89
N PRO A 108 -22.05 -10.68 -36.17
CA PRO A 108 -22.89 -11.29 -37.21
C PRO A 108 -23.27 -12.74 -36.88
N VAL A 109 -22.35 -13.56 -36.36
CA VAL A 109 -22.62 -14.95 -35.97
C VAL A 109 -23.71 -15.04 -34.92
N VAL A 110 -23.63 -14.22 -33.88
CA VAL A 110 -24.62 -14.16 -32.79
C VAL A 110 -25.96 -13.66 -33.31
N LEU A 111 -25.96 -12.62 -34.15
CA LEU A 111 -27.21 -12.07 -34.71
C LEU A 111 -27.92 -13.08 -35.62
N LEU A 112 -27.17 -13.79 -36.49
CA LEU A 112 -27.73 -14.85 -37.33
C LEU A 112 -28.31 -16.00 -36.51
N ALA A 113 -27.64 -16.36 -35.39
CA ALA A 113 -28.15 -17.41 -34.48
C ALA A 113 -29.39 -16.96 -33.70
N MET A 114 -29.48 -15.64 -33.34
CA MET A 114 -30.56 -15.12 -32.47
C MET A 114 -31.79 -14.63 -33.23
N VAL A 115 -31.65 -14.24 -34.50
CA VAL A 115 -32.74 -13.62 -35.27
C VAL A 115 -33.13 -14.54 -36.44
N PRO A 116 -34.14 -15.42 -36.31
CA PRO A 116 -34.52 -16.36 -37.33
C PRO A 116 -34.87 -15.72 -38.67
N ALA A 117 -35.37 -14.47 -38.68
CA ALA A 117 -35.72 -13.73 -39.89
C ALA A 117 -34.47 -13.36 -40.77
N TRP A 118 -33.25 -13.43 -40.17
CA TRP A 118 -32.00 -13.15 -40.89
C TRP A 118 -31.28 -14.42 -41.34
N GLN A 119 -31.87 -15.62 -41.05
CA GLN A 119 -31.32 -16.90 -41.45
C GLN A 119 -31.71 -17.20 -42.90
N PHE A 120 -30.79 -16.98 -43.81
CA PHE A 120 -30.88 -17.28 -45.21
C PHE A 120 -30.30 -18.68 -45.52
N ASP A 121 -30.50 -19.19 -46.73
CA ASP A 121 -29.93 -20.48 -47.13
C ASP A 121 -28.39 -20.49 -46.93
N TYR A 122 -27.90 -21.52 -46.24
CA TYR A 122 -26.47 -21.66 -45.89
C TYR A 122 -25.89 -20.66 -44.89
N TRP A 123 -26.69 -19.93 -44.13
CA TRP A 123 -26.22 -19.02 -43.09
C TRP A 123 -25.25 -19.68 -42.08
N GLN A 124 -25.36 -20.96 -41.85
CA GLN A 124 -24.52 -21.76 -40.94
C GLN A 124 -23.06 -21.79 -41.43
N TRP A 125 -22.85 -21.86 -42.75
CA TRP A 125 -21.50 -21.86 -43.35
C TRP A 125 -20.83 -20.50 -43.28
N LEU A 126 -21.61 -19.42 -43.42
CA LEU A 126 -21.12 -18.06 -43.14
C LEU A 126 -20.75 -17.93 -41.69
N SER A 127 -21.60 -18.43 -40.77
CA SER A 127 -21.31 -18.43 -39.32
C SER A 127 -20.05 -19.21 -39.02
N LEU A 128 -19.77 -20.34 -39.65
CA LEU A 128 -18.52 -21.08 -39.49
C LEU A 128 -17.33 -20.26 -39.98
N THR A 129 -17.44 -19.62 -41.14
CA THR A 129 -16.35 -18.82 -41.73
C THR A 129 -15.95 -17.65 -40.82
N LEU A 130 -16.93 -17.04 -40.15
CA LEU A 130 -16.70 -15.93 -39.23
C LEU A 130 -16.27 -16.39 -37.85
N ALA A 131 -16.81 -17.50 -37.34
CA ALA A 131 -16.50 -18.00 -35.99
C ALA A 131 -15.13 -18.70 -35.92
N ALA A 132 -14.69 -19.38 -36.97
CA ALA A 132 -13.42 -20.12 -36.98
C ALA A 132 -12.21 -19.22 -36.67
N PRO A 133 -12.01 -18.02 -37.26
CA PRO A 133 -10.94 -17.10 -36.89
C PRO A 133 -11.05 -16.65 -35.44
N VAL A 134 -12.26 -16.45 -34.87
CA VAL A 134 -12.46 -16.05 -33.50
C VAL A 134 -12.00 -17.12 -32.53
N VAL A 135 -12.43 -18.37 -32.76
CA VAL A 135 -12.08 -19.49 -31.88
C VAL A 135 -10.58 -19.80 -32.00
N VAL A 136 -10.05 -19.93 -33.21
CA VAL A 136 -8.66 -20.41 -33.46
C VAL A 136 -7.67 -19.28 -33.18
N TRP A 137 -7.79 -18.10 -33.82
CA TRP A 137 -6.84 -17.01 -33.68
C TRP A 137 -7.18 -16.14 -32.47
N GLY A 138 -8.44 -15.79 -32.24
CA GLY A 138 -8.91 -15.06 -31.07
C GLY A 138 -8.60 -15.83 -29.79
N GLY A 139 -8.93 -17.14 -29.76
CA GLY A 139 -8.70 -18.04 -28.62
C GLY A 139 -7.26 -18.52 -28.44
N LEU A 140 -6.36 -18.26 -29.40
CA LEU A 140 -4.98 -18.78 -29.38
C LEU A 140 -4.21 -18.56 -28.07
N PRO A 141 -4.28 -17.42 -27.37
CA PRO A 141 -3.61 -17.24 -26.09
C PRO A 141 -4.09 -18.24 -25.02
N PHE A 142 -5.39 -18.54 -25.00
CA PHE A 142 -5.97 -19.50 -24.04
C PHE A 142 -5.56 -20.93 -24.39
N HIS A 143 -5.59 -21.29 -25.68
CA HIS A 143 -5.22 -22.61 -26.14
C HIS A 143 -3.75 -22.91 -25.88
N ARG A 144 -2.85 -21.93 -26.13
CA ARG A 144 -1.42 -22.07 -25.84
C ARG A 144 -1.18 -22.21 -24.34
N ALA A 145 -1.81 -21.37 -23.51
CA ALA A 145 -1.69 -21.44 -22.06
C ALA A 145 -2.22 -22.78 -21.52
N ALA A 146 -3.38 -23.23 -22.00
CA ALA A 146 -3.95 -24.53 -21.64
C ALA A 146 -3.00 -25.68 -21.97
N TRP A 147 -2.46 -25.70 -23.17
CA TRP A 147 -1.51 -26.73 -23.64
C TRP A 147 -0.22 -26.73 -22.81
N THR A 148 0.38 -25.56 -22.59
CA THR A 148 1.60 -25.42 -21.79
C THR A 148 1.38 -25.93 -20.35
N ASN A 149 0.25 -25.58 -19.73
CA ASN A 149 -0.05 -26.02 -18.36
C ASN A 149 -0.34 -27.54 -18.32
N LEU A 150 -1.09 -28.06 -19.29
CA LEU A 150 -1.45 -29.48 -19.34
C LEU A 150 -0.21 -30.38 -19.55
N ARG A 151 0.74 -29.97 -20.39
CA ARG A 151 2.03 -30.69 -20.59
C ARG A 151 2.81 -30.85 -19.31
N HIS A 152 2.56 -29.99 -18.33
CA HIS A 152 3.20 -29.99 -17.03
C HIS A 152 2.28 -30.53 -15.91
N GLY A 153 1.18 -31.20 -16.24
CA GLY A 153 0.28 -31.85 -15.29
C GLY A 153 -0.57 -30.87 -14.47
N ALA A 154 -0.77 -29.65 -14.97
CA ALA A 154 -1.63 -28.65 -14.30
C ALA A 154 -2.83 -28.30 -15.19
N ALA A 155 -4.03 -28.39 -14.63
CA ALA A 155 -5.24 -27.87 -15.25
C ALA A 155 -5.55 -26.49 -14.65
N THR A 156 -5.72 -25.50 -15.51
CA THR A 156 -6.00 -24.09 -15.14
C THR A 156 -7.33 -23.64 -15.73
N MET A 157 -7.76 -22.42 -15.41
CA MET A 157 -8.96 -21.85 -16.03
C MET A 157 -8.87 -21.76 -17.54
N ASP A 158 -7.66 -21.55 -18.11
CA ASP A 158 -7.45 -21.57 -19.56
C ASP A 158 -7.72 -22.96 -20.14
N THR A 159 -7.50 -24.03 -19.38
CA THR A 159 -7.84 -25.40 -19.77
C THR A 159 -9.36 -25.57 -19.90
N LEU A 160 -10.15 -25.04 -18.95
CA LEU A 160 -11.61 -25.10 -19.00
C LEU A 160 -12.17 -24.33 -20.19
N VAL A 161 -11.67 -23.10 -20.41
CA VAL A 161 -12.08 -22.25 -21.52
C VAL A 161 -11.73 -22.89 -22.86
N SER A 162 -10.49 -23.34 -23.00
CA SER A 162 -10.01 -23.99 -24.23
C SER A 162 -10.80 -25.26 -24.55
N LEU A 163 -11.03 -26.11 -23.55
CA LEU A 163 -11.79 -27.33 -23.69
C LEU A 163 -13.26 -27.04 -24.09
N GLY A 164 -13.90 -26.10 -23.39
CA GLY A 164 -15.30 -25.73 -23.64
C GLY A 164 -15.51 -25.12 -25.03
N THR A 165 -14.66 -24.16 -25.44
CA THR A 165 -14.78 -23.49 -26.74
C THR A 165 -14.42 -24.42 -27.91
N LEU A 166 -13.36 -25.22 -27.77
CA LEU A 166 -12.96 -26.21 -28.80
C LEU A 166 -13.97 -27.35 -28.90
N ALA A 167 -14.57 -27.77 -27.78
CA ALA A 167 -15.63 -28.77 -27.80
C ALA A 167 -16.88 -28.25 -28.55
N ALA A 168 -17.35 -27.02 -28.22
CA ALA A 168 -18.48 -26.42 -28.93
C ALA A 168 -18.20 -26.20 -30.42
N PHE A 169 -16.98 -25.78 -30.76
CA PHE A 169 -16.55 -25.62 -32.15
C PHE A 169 -16.47 -26.99 -32.88
N GLY A 170 -15.84 -27.97 -32.25
CA GLY A 170 -15.73 -29.33 -32.83
C GLY A 170 -17.08 -30.01 -33.04
N TRP A 171 -18.02 -29.82 -32.09
CA TRP A 171 -19.40 -30.29 -32.29
C TRP A 171 -20.05 -29.60 -33.48
N SER A 172 -19.89 -28.29 -33.60
CA SER A 172 -20.48 -27.56 -34.73
C SER A 172 -19.90 -28.02 -36.09
N LEU A 173 -18.59 -28.32 -36.14
CA LEU A 173 -17.99 -28.92 -37.33
C LEU A 173 -18.60 -30.27 -37.64
N TRP A 174 -18.72 -31.14 -36.63
CA TRP A 174 -19.35 -32.46 -36.81
C TRP A 174 -20.81 -32.35 -37.33
N ALA A 175 -21.61 -31.43 -36.70
CA ALA A 175 -23.00 -31.23 -37.10
C ALA A 175 -23.15 -30.67 -38.53
N LEU A 176 -22.22 -29.78 -38.96
CA LEU A 176 -22.24 -29.19 -40.31
C LEU A 176 -21.75 -30.14 -41.41
N PHE A 177 -20.70 -30.94 -41.15
CA PHE A 177 -20.07 -31.78 -42.17
C PHE A 177 -20.61 -33.22 -42.20
N LEU A 178 -21.05 -33.76 -41.07
CA LEU A 178 -21.46 -35.15 -40.89
C LEU A 178 -22.90 -35.29 -40.37
N GLY A 179 -23.50 -34.20 -39.89
CA GLY A 179 -24.90 -34.11 -39.48
C GLY A 179 -25.74 -33.35 -40.50
N ASP A 180 -26.97 -33.04 -40.12
CA ASP A 180 -27.97 -32.38 -40.97
C ASP A 180 -27.97 -30.84 -40.83
N ALA A 181 -27.13 -30.27 -39.97
CA ALA A 181 -27.13 -28.85 -39.67
C ALA A 181 -26.69 -27.94 -40.82
N GLY A 182 -26.00 -28.48 -41.82
CA GLY A 182 -25.53 -27.77 -43.02
C GLY A 182 -26.52 -27.72 -44.17
N MET A 183 -27.72 -28.31 -44.05
CA MET A 183 -28.72 -28.36 -45.11
C MET A 183 -29.35 -26.99 -45.39
N PRO A 184 -29.69 -26.68 -46.65
CA PRO A 184 -30.36 -25.45 -47.03
C PRO A 184 -31.76 -25.36 -46.39
N GLY A 185 -32.18 -24.16 -45.98
CA GLY A 185 -33.52 -23.90 -45.41
C GLY A 185 -33.67 -24.26 -43.91
N MET A 186 -32.64 -24.80 -43.26
CA MET A 186 -32.69 -25.02 -41.80
C MET A 186 -32.66 -23.69 -41.04
N THR A 187 -33.68 -23.47 -40.20
CA THR A 187 -33.76 -22.33 -39.28
C THR A 187 -33.68 -22.80 -37.86
N HIS A 188 -32.90 -22.06 -37.06
CA HIS A 188 -32.76 -22.29 -35.63
C HIS A 188 -33.53 -21.21 -34.86
N PRO A 189 -34.62 -21.51 -34.15
CA PRO A 189 -35.25 -20.56 -33.26
C PRO A 189 -34.39 -20.41 -32.01
N PHE A 190 -33.88 -19.20 -31.73
CA PHE A 190 -33.29 -18.86 -30.44
C PHE A 190 -34.41 -18.80 -29.40
N ARG A 191 -34.35 -19.68 -28.40
CA ARG A 191 -35.27 -19.70 -27.26
C ARG A 191 -34.51 -19.43 -25.99
N PHE A 192 -34.99 -18.49 -25.21
CA PHE A 192 -34.58 -18.29 -23.82
C PHE A 192 -35.19 -19.30 -22.85
N ASP A 193 -35.96 -20.25 -23.37
CA ASP A 193 -36.64 -21.22 -22.56
C ASP A 193 -35.67 -22.21 -21.90
N ILE A 194 -35.93 -22.51 -20.65
CA ILE A 194 -35.26 -23.54 -19.84
C ILE A 194 -35.80 -24.92 -20.29
N THR A 195 -35.95 -25.14 -21.57
CA THR A 195 -36.54 -26.41 -22.13
C THR A 195 -35.42 -27.28 -22.73
N ARG A 196 -35.53 -28.58 -22.46
CA ARG A 196 -34.69 -29.60 -23.02
C ARG A 196 -34.97 -29.72 -24.54
N THR A 197 -33.98 -29.47 -25.40
CA THR A 197 -34.13 -29.60 -26.86
C THR A 197 -33.34 -30.81 -27.36
N ASP A 198 -33.94 -31.54 -28.27
CA ASP A 198 -33.34 -32.75 -28.86
C ASP A 198 -32.18 -32.49 -29.82
N GLY A 199 -31.84 -31.30 -30.07
CA GLY A 199 -30.67 -30.65 -30.66
C GLY A 199 -29.80 -31.33 -31.69
N ALA A 200 -30.26 -32.38 -32.37
CA ALA A 200 -29.45 -33.10 -33.36
C ALA A 200 -29.04 -32.25 -34.60
N GLY A 201 -29.73 -31.15 -34.83
CA GLY A 201 -29.41 -30.14 -35.84
C GLY A 201 -28.75 -28.87 -35.32
N ASN A 202 -28.36 -28.77 -34.04
CA ASN A 202 -27.89 -27.51 -33.44
C ASN A 202 -26.38 -27.31 -33.64
N ILE A 203 -26.00 -26.15 -34.12
CA ILE A 203 -24.62 -25.65 -34.11
C ILE A 203 -24.44 -24.74 -32.87
N TYR A 204 -23.22 -24.65 -32.35
CA TYR A 204 -22.83 -23.84 -31.19
C TYR A 204 -21.73 -22.83 -31.54
N LEU A 205 -21.70 -22.37 -32.80
CA LEU A 205 -20.70 -21.42 -33.31
C LEU A 205 -20.83 -20.06 -32.58
N GLU A 206 -22.05 -19.60 -32.32
CA GLU A 206 -22.35 -18.39 -31.57
C GLU A 206 -21.89 -18.51 -30.13
N ALA A 207 -22.02 -19.69 -29.50
CA ALA A 207 -21.56 -19.94 -28.16
C ALA A 207 -20.02 -19.95 -28.09
N ALA A 208 -19.36 -20.67 -29.01
CA ALA A 208 -17.91 -20.73 -29.06
C ALA A 208 -17.27 -19.36 -29.34
N ALA A 209 -17.81 -18.59 -30.30
CA ALA A 209 -17.37 -17.26 -30.63
C ALA A 209 -17.68 -16.25 -29.50
N GLY A 210 -18.92 -16.26 -28.98
CA GLY A 210 -19.37 -15.38 -27.92
C GLY A 210 -18.57 -15.55 -26.61
N VAL A 211 -18.37 -16.80 -26.16
CA VAL A 211 -17.54 -17.11 -24.99
C VAL A 211 -16.09 -16.62 -25.19
N THR A 212 -15.51 -16.87 -26.38
CA THR A 212 -14.16 -16.37 -26.70
C THR A 212 -14.10 -14.85 -26.58
N VAL A 213 -15.09 -14.13 -27.14
CA VAL A 213 -15.16 -12.65 -27.05
C VAL A 213 -15.34 -12.18 -25.61
N PHE A 214 -16.23 -12.81 -24.83
CA PHE A 214 -16.44 -12.43 -23.44
C PHE A 214 -15.17 -12.59 -22.59
N ILE A 215 -14.40 -13.65 -22.80
CA ILE A 215 -13.15 -13.87 -22.09
C ILE A 215 -12.06 -12.89 -22.54
N LEU A 216 -11.96 -12.62 -23.86
CA LEU A 216 -11.06 -11.58 -24.37
C LEU A 216 -11.41 -10.21 -23.81
N ALA A 217 -12.69 -9.86 -23.71
CA ALA A 217 -13.14 -8.63 -23.07
C ALA A 217 -12.75 -8.58 -21.59
N GLY A 218 -12.98 -9.65 -20.85
CA GLY A 218 -12.57 -9.78 -19.45
C GLY A 218 -11.06 -9.53 -19.29
N ARG A 219 -10.22 -10.17 -20.10
CA ARG A 219 -8.76 -9.96 -20.08
C ARG A 219 -8.32 -8.56 -20.51
N TYR A 220 -8.99 -7.98 -21.48
CA TYR A 220 -8.71 -6.60 -21.88
C TYR A 220 -9.02 -5.62 -20.74
N PHE A 221 -10.19 -5.76 -20.10
CA PHE A 221 -10.56 -4.92 -18.93
C PHE A 221 -9.62 -5.16 -17.76
N GLU A 222 -9.17 -6.39 -17.55
CA GLU A 222 -8.15 -6.73 -16.56
C GLU A 222 -6.84 -5.99 -16.83
N ALA A 223 -6.28 -6.13 -18.01
CA ALA A 223 -5.03 -5.45 -18.39
C ALA A 223 -5.14 -3.93 -18.30
N ARG A 224 -6.28 -3.37 -18.74
CA ARG A 224 -6.57 -1.94 -18.61
C ARG A 224 -6.64 -1.49 -17.15
N SER A 225 -7.27 -2.29 -16.27
CA SER A 225 -7.40 -1.96 -14.85
C SER A 225 -6.07 -2.04 -14.11
N LYS A 226 -5.23 -3.04 -14.41
CA LYS A 226 -3.86 -3.14 -13.91
C LYS A 226 -3.06 -1.88 -14.29
N ARG A 227 -3.15 -1.44 -15.54
CA ARG A 227 -2.48 -0.22 -16.02
C ARG A 227 -2.97 1.03 -15.29
N THR A 228 -4.28 1.18 -15.13
CA THR A 228 -4.88 2.33 -14.45
C THR A 228 -4.55 2.37 -12.96
N ALA A 229 -4.47 1.22 -12.32
CA ALA A 229 -4.09 1.11 -10.92
C ALA A 229 -2.58 1.35 -10.70
N GLY A 230 -1.71 0.88 -11.60
CA GLY A 230 -0.27 1.20 -11.60
C GLY A 230 0.07 2.65 -12.00
N ALA A 231 -0.88 3.40 -12.55
CA ALA A 231 -0.66 4.80 -12.91
C ALA A 231 -0.42 5.69 -11.67
N ALA A 232 -1.03 5.38 -10.53
CA ALA A 232 -0.82 6.13 -9.29
C ALA A 232 0.64 6.01 -8.79
N LEU A 233 1.23 4.82 -8.88
CA LEU A 233 2.65 4.61 -8.54
C LEU A 233 3.58 5.31 -9.52
N ARG A 234 3.30 5.21 -10.84
CA ARG A 234 4.08 5.94 -11.84
C ARG A 234 3.99 7.45 -11.66
N ALA A 235 2.80 7.97 -11.34
CA ALA A 235 2.62 9.39 -11.04
C ALA A 235 3.45 9.85 -9.84
N LEU A 236 3.61 9.02 -8.80
CA LEU A 236 4.52 9.30 -7.68
C LEU A 236 5.99 9.37 -8.13
N LEU A 237 6.45 8.43 -8.95
CA LEU A 237 7.83 8.42 -9.48
C LEU A 237 8.10 9.58 -10.44
N GLU A 238 7.09 10.05 -11.18
CA GLU A 238 7.17 11.19 -12.10
C GLU A 238 7.07 12.56 -11.40
N LEU A 239 6.85 12.59 -10.07
CA LEU A 239 6.79 13.84 -9.30
C LEU A 239 8.15 14.55 -9.20
N GLY A 240 9.27 13.82 -9.25
CA GLY A 240 10.61 14.39 -9.13
C GLY A 240 10.93 15.45 -10.18
N ALA A 241 11.90 16.33 -9.88
CA ALA A 241 12.48 17.24 -10.84
C ALA A 241 13.30 16.43 -11.87
N ARG A 242 13.40 16.92 -13.11
CA ARG A 242 14.24 16.29 -14.15
C ARG A 242 15.61 16.90 -14.23
N GLU A 243 15.71 18.20 -13.96
CA GLU A 243 16.92 18.99 -14.01
C GLU A 243 17.05 19.84 -12.75
N VAL A 244 18.26 20.21 -12.38
CA VAL A 244 18.57 20.97 -11.18
C VAL A 244 19.68 21.97 -11.44
N ALA A 245 19.56 23.20 -10.92
CA ALA A 245 20.57 24.24 -10.99
C ALA A 245 21.58 24.07 -9.84
N VAL A 246 22.70 23.41 -10.08
CA VAL A 246 23.77 23.22 -9.09
C VAL A 246 24.68 24.45 -9.04
N LEU A 247 25.01 24.87 -7.82
CA LEU A 247 25.88 26.01 -7.55
C LEU A 247 27.34 25.51 -7.37
N ARG A 248 28.20 25.74 -8.36
CA ARG A 248 29.64 25.40 -8.30
C ARG A 248 30.44 26.67 -8.44
N ASP A 249 31.31 26.97 -7.49
CA ASP A 249 32.13 28.17 -7.45
C ASP A 249 31.36 29.48 -7.68
N GLY A 250 30.12 29.56 -7.15
CA GLY A 250 29.24 30.70 -7.31
C GLY A 250 28.51 30.81 -8.66
N VAL A 251 28.73 29.84 -9.57
CA VAL A 251 28.06 29.78 -10.88
C VAL A 251 27.00 28.70 -10.89
N GLU A 252 25.79 29.07 -11.33
CA GLU A 252 24.68 28.11 -11.50
C GLU A 252 24.87 27.32 -12.80
N THR A 253 24.87 25.99 -12.69
CA THR A 253 24.94 25.10 -13.86
C THR A 253 23.76 24.13 -13.81
N LEU A 254 22.96 24.07 -14.88
CA LEU A 254 21.85 23.15 -15.00
C LEU A 254 22.36 21.75 -15.35
N ILE A 255 22.03 20.76 -14.53
CA ILE A 255 22.39 19.36 -14.76
C ILE A 255 21.17 18.46 -14.61
N PRO A 256 21.14 17.27 -15.25
CA PRO A 256 20.15 16.25 -14.95
C PRO A 256 20.25 15.79 -13.47
N VAL A 257 19.08 15.55 -12.84
CA VAL A 257 19.01 15.18 -11.41
C VAL A 257 19.77 13.86 -11.11
N ASP A 258 19.85 12.95 -12.08
CA ASP A 258 20.62 11.70 -11.96
C ASP A 258 22.14 11.88 -11.81
N ARG A 259 22.67 13.08 -12.09
CA ARG A 259 24.07 13.46 -11.91
C ARG A 259 24.34 14.22 -10.61
N LEU A 260 23.31 14.48 -9.81
CA LEU A 260 23.46 15.13 -8.52
C LEU A 260 24.10 14.16 -7.53
N VAL A 261 25.04 14.65 -6.71
CA VAL A 261 25.69 13.88 -5.66
C VAL A 261 25.45 14.49 -4.29
N VAL A 262 25.57 13.67 -3.24
CA VAL A 262 25.45 14.15 -1.86
C VAL A 262 26.50 15.20 -1.59
N GLY A 263 26.10 16.33 -0.99
CA GLY A 263 26.95 17.49 -0.73
C GLY A 263 26.90 18.56 -1.84
N ASP A 264 26.32 18.30 -3.00
CA ASP A 264 26.09 19.35 -4.01
C ASP A 264 25.11 20.40 -3.48
N ARG A 265 25.42 21.68 -3.72
CA ARG A 265 24.54 22.81 -3.42
C ARG A 265 23.73 23.15 -4.65
N PHE A 266 22.43 23.28 -4.51
CA PHE A 266 21.56 23.60 -5.63
C PHE A 266 20.55 24.70 -5.28
N VAL A 267 20.13 25.43 -6.29
CA VAL A 267 19.20 26.56 -6.16
C VAL A 267 17.79 26.10 -6.51
N VAL A 268 16.80 26.52 -5.69
CA VAL A 268 15.39 26.28 -5.91
C VAL A 268 14.64 27.63 -5.89
N ARG A 269 14.05 28.00 -7.02
CA ARG A 269 13.31 29.23 -7.17
C ARG A 269 11.82 29.04 -6.85
N PRO A 270 11.09 30.11 -6.56
CA PRO A 270 9.64 30.03 -6.40
C PRO A 270 8.96 29.35 -7.58
N GLY A 271 8.08 28.37 -7.30
CA GLY A 271 7.38 27.56 -8.29
C GLY A 271 8.18 26.32 -8.76
N GLU A 272 9.46 26.22 -8.47
CA GLU A 272 10.28 25.06 -8.82
C GLU A 272 10.12 23.91 -7.81
N LYS A 273 10.31 22.69 -8.31
CA LYS A 273 10.37 21.49 -7.47
C LYS A 273 11.75 21.36 -6.84
N ILE A 274 11.80 20.99 -5.58
CA ILE A 274 13.03 20.62 -4.91
C ILE A 274 13.56 19.32 -5.53
N ALA A 275 14.82 19.34 -5.99
CA ALA A 275 15.36 18.28 -6.83
C ALA A 275 15.57 16.96 -6.07
N THR A 276 16.00 17.05 -4.81
CA THR A 276 16.32 15.91 -3.95
C THR A 276 16.17 16.29 -2.48
N ASP A 277 16.28 15.32 -1.57
CA ASP A 277 16.28 15.58 -0.14
C ASP A 277 17.52 16.36 0.26
N GLY A 278 17.36 17.39 1.09
CA GLY A 278 18.44 18.26 1.47
C GLY A 278 18.15 19.09 2.70
N VAL A 279 19.14 19.93 3.06
CA VAL A 279 19.06 20.92 4.12
C VAL A 279 19.21 22.31 3.51
N VAL A 280 18.38 23.25 3.92
CA VAL A 280 18.46 24.63 3.47
C VAL A 280 19.71 25.29 4.05
N ASP A 281 20.60 25.80 3.18
CA ASP A 281 21.77 26.59 3.57
C ASP A 281 21.48 28.07 3.65
N GLU A 282 20.75 28.59 2.63
CA GLU A 282 20.48 30.01 2.48
C GLU A 282 19.03 30.24 2.00
N GLY A 283 18.43 31.30 2.50
CA GLY A 283 17.08 31.72 2.11
C GLY A 283 16.00 31.23 3.07
N THR A 284 14.84 31.87 2.98
CA THR A 284 13.60 31.49 3.69
C THR A 284 12.47 31.39 2.68
N SER A 285 11.61 30.40 2.86
CA SER A 285 10.48 30.18 1.97
C SER A 285 9.39 29.34 2.65
N ALA A 286 8.24 29.19 1.98
CA ALA A 286 7.25 28.19 2.27
C ALA A 286 7.32 27.05 1.25
N VAL A 287 7.28 25.82 1.68
CA VAL A 287 7.35 24.62 0.83
C VAL A 287 6.00 23.89 0.85
N ASP A 288 5.41 23.72 -0.32
CA ASP A 288 4.19 22.92 -0.50
C ASP A 288 4.57 21.43 -0.63
N ALA A 289 4.26 20.69 0.42
CA ALA A 289 4.45 19.25 0.50
C ALA A 289 3.16 18.45 0.23
N SER A 290 2.08 19.10 -0.23
CA SER A 290 0.74 18.50 -0.39
C SER A 290 0.72 17.26 -1.28
N MET A 291 1.61 17.19 -2.26
CA MET A 291 1.75 16.03 -3.14
C MET A 291 2.27 14.76 -2.44
N LEU A 292 3.02 14.93 -1.35
CA LEU A 292 3.60 13.83 -0.56
C LEU A 292 2.80 13.56 0.72
N THR A 293 2.39 14.62 1.42
CA THR A 293 1.73 14.53 2.72
C THR A 293 0.20 14.57 2.62
N GLY A 294 -0.34 15.14 1.55
CA GLY A 294 -1.77 15.41 1.39
C GLY A 294 -2.26 16.65 2.17
N GLU A 295 -1.36 17.38 2.84
CA GLU A 295 -1.68 18.60 3.58
C GLU A 295 -1.56 19.82 2.65
N SER A 296 -2.60 20.65 2.59
CA SER A 296 -2.68 21.78 1.65
C SER A 296 -1.99 23.06 2.16
N VAL A 297 -1.48 23.07 3.39
CA VAL A 297 -0.84 24.25 3.97
C VAL A 297 0.67 24.14 3.74
N PRO A 298 1.31 25.10 3.05
CA PRO A 298 2.76 25.12 2.91
C PRO A 298 3.46 25.27 4.27
N VAL A 299 4.61 24.61 4.42
CA VAL A 299 5.44 24.64 5.63
C VAL A 299 6.55 25.68 5.44
N GLU A 300 6.70 26.60 6.38
CA GLU A 300 7.81 27.55 6.36
C GLU A 300 9.14 26.86 6.64
N VAL A 301 10.16 27.20 5.87
CA VAL A 301 11.51 26.64 5.96
C VAL A 301 12.56 27.74 5.88
N GLY A 302 13.65 27.58 6.65
CA GLY A 302 14.81 28.47 6.68
C GLY A 302 16.13 27.70 6.81
N PRO A 303 17.26 28.41 6.98
CA PRO A 303 18.59 27.77 7.13
C PRO A 303 18.63 26.75 8.26
N GLY A 304 19.10 25.55 7.95
CA GLY A 304 19.14 24.40 8.86
C GLY A 304 17.92 23.47 8.79
N ASP A 305 16.82 23.86 8.13
CA ASP A 305 15.64 23.02 8.00
C ASP A 305 15.81 22.00 6.86
N GLY A 306 15.26 20.81 7.10
CA GLY A 306 15.24 19.73 6.10
C GLY A 306 14.12 19.94 5.07
N VAL A 307 14.43 19.68 3.81
CA VAL A 307 13.46 19.71 2.71
C VAL A 307 13.48 18.38 1.94
N VAL A 308 12.33 18.00 1.39
CA VAL A 308 12.13 16.72 0.71
C VAL A 308 12.02 16.92 -0.80
N GLY A 309 12.67 16.07 -1.56
CA GLY A 309 12.59 16.06 -3.02
C GLY A 309 11.14 15.94 -3.53
N ALA A 310 10.86 16.54 -4.69
CA ALA A 310 9.55 16.64 -5.34
C ALA A 310 8.52 17.57 -4.68
N THR A 311 8.79 18.17 -3.51
CA THR A 311 7.99 19.25 -2.95
C THR A 311 8.19 20.55 -3.74
N ILE A 312 7.26 21.50 -3.67
CA ILE A 312 7.29 22.73 -4.47
C ILE A 312 7.64 23.91 -3.59
N ASN A 313 8.65 24.66 -3.99
CA ASN A 313 9.00 25.91 -3.34
C ASN A 313 7.95 26.99 -3.68
N ALA A 314 7.20 27.50 -2.71
CA ALA A 314 6.10 28.44 -2.94
C ALA A 314 6.51 29.92 -2.78
N GLY A 315 7.63 30.22 -2.12
CA GLY A 315 8.00 31.58 -1.68
C GLY A 315 9.33 32.07 -2.20
N GLY A 316 10.33 32.18 -1.31
CA GLY A 316 11.65 32.75 -1.58
C GLY A 316 12.58 31.85 -2.38
N ARG A 317 13.75 32.41 -2.78
CA ARG A 317 14.85 31.60 -3.35
C ARG A 317 15.56 30.85 -2.24
N LEU A 318 15.71 29.53 -2.40
CA LEU A 318 16.45 28.67 -1.48
C LEU A 318 17.76 28.20 -2.11
N VAL A 319 18.79 28.06 -1.30
CA VAL A 319 19.97 27.26 -1.60
C VAL A 319 19.94 26.06 -0.68
N VAL A 320 20.00 24.87 -1.25
CA VAL A 320 19.84 23.59 -0.53
C VAL A 320 21.07 22.73 -0.77
N THR A 321 21.61 22.12 0.29
CA THR A 321 22.65 21.09 0.19
C THR A 321 22.02 19.72 0.15
N ALA A 322 22.32 18.92 -0.89
CA ALA A 322 21.80 17.58 -1.08
C ALA A 322 22.31 16.63 0.02
N THR A 323 21.40 16.01 0.75
CA THR A 323 21.71 15.01 1.79
C THR A 323 21.50 13.58 1.35
N ARG A 324 20.56 13.37 0.41
CA ARG A 324 20.26 12.05 -0.19
C ARG A 324 20.00 12.24 -1.69
N VAL A 325 20.40 11.26 -2.51
CA VAL A 325 20.22 11.29 -3.96
C VAL A 325 19.77 9.93 -4.50
N GLY A 326 19.13 9.91 -5.66
CA GLY A 326 18.73 8.69 -6.36
C GLY A 326 17.80 7.78 -5.56
N ALA A 327 18.18 6.52 -5.38
CA ALA A 327 17.39 5.51 -4.67
C ALA A 327 17.25 5.77 -3.16
N ASP A 328 18.12 6.57 -2.58
CA ASP A 328 18.10 6.85 -1.13
C ASP A 328 17.17 8.00 -0.74
N THR A 329 16.58 8.70 -1.72
CA THR A 329 15.62 9.78 -1.46
C THR A 329 14.33 9.24 -0.81
N GLN A 330 13.67 10.08 -0.02
CA GLN A 330 12.40 9.74 0.62
C GLN A 330 11.34 9.35 -0.41
N LEU A 331 11.27 10.05 -1.54
CA LEU A 331 10.36 9.73 -2.64
C LEU A 331 10.65 8.34 -3.23
N ALA A 332 11.91 8.00 -3.49
CA ALA A 332 12.31 6.69 -4.01
C ALA A 332 11.99 5.56 -3.03
N ARG A 333 12.26 5.76 -1.74
CA ARG A 333 11.91 4.81 -0.67
C ARG A 333 10.39 4.61 -0.56
N MET A 334 9.60 5.68 -0.67
CA MET A 334 8.13 5.59 -0.71
C MET A 334 7.66 4.73 -1.89
N ALA A 335 8.23 4.94 -3.07
CA ALA A 335 7.91 4.18 -4.26
C ALA A 335 8.26 2.69 -4.09
N ASP A 336 9.43 2.37 -3.51
CA ASP A 336 9.87 1.00 -3.22
C ASP A 336 8.94 0.32 -2.20
N LEU A 337 8.54 1.01 -1.13
CA LEU A 337 7.56 0.49 -0.17
C LEU A 337 6.21 0.16 -0.82
N VAL A 338 5.72 1.02 -1.72
CA VAL A 338 4.47 0.76 -2.46
C VAL A 338 4.64 -0.43 -3.41
N GLU A 339 5.80 -0.58 -4.06
CA GLU A 339 6.10 -1.73 -4.92
C GLU A 339 6.22 -3.03 -4.12
N GLN A 340 6.90 -3.00 -2.98
CA GLN A 340 6.99 -4.14 -2.05
C GLN A 340 5.60 -4.55 -1.54
N ALA A 341 4.74 -3.59 -1.20
CA ALA A 341 3.37 -3.84 -0.79
C ALA A 341 2.58 -4.65 -1.83
N GLN A 342 2.90 -4.47 -3.11
CA GLN A 342 2.25 -5.17 -4.21
C GLN A 342 2.84 -6.56 -4.46
N SER A 343 4.04 -6.86 -3.99
CA SER A 343 4.73 -8.13 -4.23
C SER A 343 4.30 -9.27 -3.31
N GLY A 344 3.78 -8.97 -2.11
CA GLY A 344 3.31 -9.95 -1.14
C GLY A 344 1.99 -10.63 -1.51
N LYS A 345 1.67 -11.76 -0.85
CA LYS A 345 0.38 -12.47 -0.96
C LYS A 345 -0.29 -12.60 0.39
N ALA A 346 -1.48 -12.03 0.54
CA ALA A 346 -2.33 -12.24 1.72
C ALA A 346 -2.69 -13.73 1.92
N ALA A 347 -2.94 -14.14 3.17
CA ALA A 347 -3.39 -15.50 3.47
C ALA A 347 -4.68 -15.86 2.72
N VAL A 348 -5.58 -14.88 2.57
CA VAL A 348 -6.81 -15.02 1.75
C VAL A 348 -6.50 -15.32 0.28
N GLN A 349 -5.47 -14.71 -0.29
CA GLN A 349 -5.05 -14.99 -1.67
C GLN A 349 -4.42 -16.38 -1.79
N ARG A 350 -3.55 -16.78 -0.84
CA ARG A 350 -2.99 -18.13 -0.78
C ARG A 350 -4.09 -19.20 -0.68
N LEU A 351 -5.14 -18.94 0.08
CA LEU A 351 -6.30 -19.83 0.19
C LEU A 351 -7.06 -19.91 -1.14
N ALA A 352 -7.32 -18.79 -1.81
CA ALA A 352 -7.99 -18.75 -3.11
C ALA A 352 -7.20 -19.53 -4.19
N ASP A 353 -5.88 -19.37 -4.22
CA ASP A 353 -5.00 -20.10 -5.14
C ASP A 353 -5.05 -21.63 -4.90
N ARG A 354 -5.06 -22.03 -3.63
CA ARG A 354 -5.18 -23.46 -3.24
C ARG A 354 -6.52 -24.04 -3.66
N ILE A 355 -7.61 -23.33 -3.39
CA ILE A 355 -8.95 -23.77 -3.80
C ILE A 355 -9.03 -23.91 -5.30
N SER A 356 -8.51 -22.95 -6.08
CA SER A 356 -8.51 -22.99 -7.54
C SER A 356 -7.76 -24.21 -8.08
N GLY A 357 -6.65 -24.61 -7.47
CA GLY A 357 -5.87 -25.78 -7.88
C GLY A 357 -6.60 -27.11 -7.73
N VAL A 358 -7.55 -27.19 -6.79
CA VAL A 358 -8.40 -28.40 -6.56
C VAL A 358 -9.71 -28.30 -7.36
N PHE A 359 -10.24 -27.10 -7.52
CA PHE A 359 -11.53 -26.86 -8.13
C PHE A 359 -11.60 -27.27 -9.61
N VAL A 360 -10.56 -26.96 -10.40
CA VAL A 360 -10.55 -27.26 -11.85
C VAL A 360 -10.63 -28.75 -12.15
N PRO A 361 -9.84 -29.64 -11.52
CA PRO A 361 -10.02 -31.09 -11.67
C PRO A 361 -11.42 -31.59 -11.27
N ILE A 362 -12.00 -31.06 -10.18
CA ILE A 362 -13.36 -31.41 -9.74
C ILE A 362 -14.38 -31.04 -10.81
N VAL A 363 -14.27 -29.86 -11.40
CA VAL A 363 -15.16 -29.39 -12.45
C VAL A 363 -15.08 -30.25 -13.70
N ILE A 364 -13.88 -30.64 -14.12
CA ILE A 364 -13.69 -31.54 -15.27
C ILE A 364 -14.38 -32.89 -14.99
N THR A 365 -14.18 -33.43 -13.78
CA THR A 365 -14.84 -34.67 -13.36
C THR A 365 -16.36 -34.53 -13.37
N LEU A 366 -16.88 -33.39 -12.86
CA LEU A 366 -18.31 -33.10 -12.86
C LEU A 366 -18.87 -32.98 -14.28
N ALA A 367 -18.16 -32.32 -15.19
CA ALA A 367 -18.56 -32.21 -16.60
C ALA A 367 -18.61 -33.57 -17.29
N VAL A 368 -17.61 -34.43 -17.05
CA VAL A 368 -17.61 -35.81 -17.57
C VAL A 368 -18.76 -36.64 -16.95
N GLY A 369 -18.99 -36.49 -15.65
CA GLY A 369 -20.10 -37.12 -14.96
C GLY A 369 -21.46 -36.66 -15.48
N THR A 370 -21.62 -35.35 -15.74
CA THR A 370 -22.82 -34.78 -16.37
C THR A 370 -23.05 -35.32 -17.75
N LEU A 371 -21.97 -35.39 -18.60
CA LEU A 371 -22.03 -36.01 -19.92
C LEU A 371 -22.51 -37.47 -19.85
N GLY A 372 -21.89 -38.27 -18.98
CA GLY A 372 -22.24 -39.69 -18.78
C GLY A 372 -23.68 -39.88 -18.27
N TRP A 373 -24.12 -39.06 -17.34
CA TRP A 373 -25.48 -39.10 -16.83
C TRP A 373 -26.53 -38.88 -17.93
N TRP A 374 -26.36 -37.77 -18.69
CA TRP A 374 -27.31 -37.43 -19.76
C TRP A 374 -27.29 -38.45 -20.91
N LEU A 375 -26.14 -39.02 -21.27
CA LEU A 375 -26.07 -40.12 -22.22
C LEU A 375 -26.77 -41.38 -21.72
N GLY A 376 -26.55 -41.72 -20.43
CA GLY A 376 -27.15 -42.89 -19.80
C GLY A 376 -28.67 -42.81 -19.60
N THR A 377 -29.21 -41.60 -19.46
CA THR A 377 -30.65 -41.33 -19.34
C THR A 377 -31.40 -41.30 -20.67
N GLY A 378 -30.68 -41.46 -21.82
CA GLY A 378 -31.30 -41.47 -23.14
C GLY A 378 -31.74 -40.11 -23.66
N ALA A 379 -31.26 -39.00 -23.06
CA ALA A 379 -31.61 -37.62 -23.42
C ALA A 379 -30.96 -37.14 -24.75
N GLY A 380 -30.15 -38.01 -25.38
CA GLY A 380 -29.45 -37.73 -26.61
C GLY A 380 -28.08 -37.08 -26.45
N PRO A 381 -27.18 -37.24 -27.42
CA PRO A 381 -25.79 -36.76 -27.36
C PRO A 381 -25.71 -35.23 -27.22
N THR A 382 -26.61 -34.48 -27.84
CA THR A 382 -26.59 -33.03 -27.89
C THR A 382 -26.91 -32.42 -26.53
N ALA A 383 -27.95 -32.89 -25.85
CA ALA A 383 -28.31 -32.43 -24.50
C ALA A 383 -27.20 -32.73 -23.50
N ALA A 384 -26.61 -33.93 -23.60
CA ALA A 384 -25.48 -34.35 -22.78
C ALA A 384 -24.26 -33.45 -23.00
N PHE A 385 -23.94 -33.14 -24.24
CA PHE A 385 -22.81 -32.30 -24.62
C PHE A 385 -23.02 -30.84 -24.18
N THR A 386 -24.20 -30.28 -24.43
CA THR A 386 -24.53 -28.91 -24.04
C THR A 386 -24.43 -28.71 -22.53
N ALA A 387 -25.00 -29.63 -21.73
CA ALA A 387 -24.91 -29.56 -20.27
C ALA A 387 -23.46 -29.67 -19.78
N ALA A 388 -22.66 -30.60 -20.36
CA ALA A 388 -21.24 -30.73 -19.98
C ALA A 388 -20.43 -29.49 -20.35
N VAL A 389 -20.63 -28.89 -21.52
CA VAL A 389 -19.97 -27.67 -21.96
C VAL A 389 -20.40 -26.46 -21.07
N ALA A 390 -21.70 -26.37 -20.74
CA ALA A 390 -22.19 -25.34 -19.81
C ALA A 390 -21.51 -25.44 -18.44
N VAL A 391 -21.33 -26.66 -17.90
CA VAL A 391 -20.59 -26.91 -16.65
C VAL A 391 -19.15 -26.43 -16.75
N LEU A 392 -18.44 -26.73 -17.84
CA LEU A 392 -17.05 -26.30 -18.04
C LEU A 392 -16.92 -24.78 -18.12
N ILE A 393 -17.85 -24.11 -18.80
CA ILE A 393 -17.83 -22.66 -19.01
C ILE A 393 -18.16 -21.94 -17.71
N ILE A 394 -19.30 -22.24 -17.07
CA ILE A 394 -19.75 -21.50 -15.88
C ILE A 394 -18.80 -21.66 -14.69
N ALA A 395 -18.12 -22.77 -14.60
CA ALA A 395 -17.20 -23.05 -13.52
C ALA A 395 -15.86 -22.29 -13.60
N CYS A 396 -15.62 -21.49 -14.66
CA CYS A 396 -14.40 -20.70 -14.74
C CYS A 396 -14.43 -19.53 -13.73
N PRO A 397 -13.62 -19.54 -12.66
CA PRO A 397 -13.60 -18.46 -11.70
C PRO A 397 -12.71 -17.30 -12.18
N CYS A 398 -12.99 -16.75 -13.39
CA CYS A 398 -12.15 -15.74 -14.03
C CYS A 398 -11.95 -14.50 -13.16
N ALA A 399 -12.98 -14.07 -12.43
CA ALA A 399 -12.94 -12.93 -11.53
C ALA A 399 -12.07 -13.14 -10.27
N LEU A 400 -11.80 -14.40 -9.90
CA LEU A 400 -11.03 -14.74 -8.70
C LEU A 400 -9.59 -14.22 -8.75
N GLY A 401 -8.93 -14.37 -9.91
CA GLY A 401 -7.56 -13.88 -10.12
C GLY A 401 -7.42 -12.37 -9.99
N LEU A 402 -8.53 -11.62 -10.14
CA LEU A 402 -8.60 -10.17 -10.04
C LEU A 402 -9.03 -9.67 -8.66
N ALA A 403 -9.72 -10.50 -7.88
CA ALA A 403 -10.42 -10.09 -6.66
C ALA A 403 -9.50 -9.43 -5.64
N THR A 404 -8.32 -9.99 -5.40
CA THR A 404 -7.34 -9.47 -4.44
C THR A 404 -6.39 -8.45 -5.07
N PRO A 405 -5.70 -8.74 -6.20
CA PRO A 405 -4.68 -7.82 -6.71
C PRO A 405 -5.24 -6.44 -7.08
N THR A 406 -6.41 -6.39 -7.72
CA THR A 406 -6.99 -5.10 -8.13
C THR A 406 -7.40 -4.25 -6.93
N ALA A 407 -8.02 -4.84 -5.91
CA ALA A 407 -8.40 -4.11 -4.71
C ALA A 407 -7.18 -3.65 -3.91
N LEU A 408 -6.15 -4.51 -3.79
CA LEU A 408 -4.89 -4.16 -3.14
C LEU A 408 -4.21 -3.00 -3.85
N LEU A 409 -4.04 -3.09 -5.17
CA LEU A 409 -3.37 -2.06 -5.97
C LEU A 409 -4.08 -0.69 -5.89
N VAL A 410 -5.42 -0.68 -5.92
CA VAL A 410 -6.20 0.55 -5.77
C VAL A 410 -6.14 1.06 -4.32
N GLY A 411 -6.20 0.17 -3.34
CA GLY A 411 -6.14 0.50 -1.91
C GLY A 411 -4.79 1.07 -1.50
N THR A 412 -3.68 0.40 -1.86
CA THR A 412 -2.31 0.88 -1.56
C THR A 412 -2.00 2.18 -2.31
N GLY A 413 -2.40 2.29 -3.59
CA GLY A 413 -2.24 3.52 -4.35
C GLY A 413 -3.04 4.69 -3.75
N ARG A 414 -4.26 4.44 -3.23
CA ARG A 414 -5.02 5.47 -2.51
C ARG A 414 -4.39 5.80 -1.16
N GLY A 415 -3.86 4.80 -0.44
CA GLY A 415 -3.11 4.99 0.79
C GLY A 415 -1.92 5.93 0.58
N ALA A 416 -1.09 5.66 -0.42
CA ALA A 416 0.06 6.49 -0.77
C ALA A 416 -0.33 7.96 -1.04
N GLN A 417 -1.44 8.20 -1.78
CA GLN A 417 -1.98 9.55 -1.99
C GLN A 417 -2.46 10.25 -0.70
N LEU A 418 -2.75 9.51 0.34
CA LEU A 418 -3.16 10.02 1.65
C LEU A 418 -2.00 10.05 2.65
N GLY A 419 -0.76 9.81 2.18
CA GLY A 419 0.41 9.74 3.04
C GLY A 419 0.43 8.48 3.94
N VAL A 420 -0.20 7.39 3.51
CA VAL A 420 -0.19 6.10 4.22
C VAL A 420 0.46 5.05 3.33
N LEU A 421 1.62 4.55 3.73
CA LEU A 421 2.34 3.50 3.03
C LEU A 421 2.11 2.16 3.72
N ILE A 422 1.68 1.16 2.96
CA ILE A 422 1.34 -0.19 3.46
C ILE A 422 2.40 -1.15 2.95
N LYS A 423 3.14 -1.85 3.80
CA LYS A 423 4.23 -2.76 3.39
C LYS A 423 3.79 -4.08 2.75
N GLY A 424 2.54 -4.45 2.88
CA GLY A 424 2.09 -5.71 2.27
C GLY A 424 0.62 -6.03 2.47
N PRO A 425 0.09 -7.01 1.73
CA PRO A 425 -1.29 -7.42 1.86
C PRO A 425 -1.59 -8.12 3.20
N GLU A 426 -0.59 -8.65 3.88
CA GLU A 426 -0.71 -9.28 5.21
C GLU A 426 -1.08 -8.25 6.28
N VAL A 427 -0.57 -7.02 6.13
CA VAL A 427 -0.88 -5.87 6.99
C VAL A 427 -2.39 -5.57 7.03
N LEU A 428 -3.10 -5.77 5.90
CA LEU A 428 -4.55 -5.59 5.85
C LEU A 428 -5.30 -6.59 6.75
N GLU A 429 -4.76 -7.81 6.89
CA GLU A 429 -5.33 -8.85 7.75
C GLU A 429 -5.03 -8.56 9.22
N SER A 430 -3.80 -8.16 9.55
CA SER A 430 -3.41 -7.72 10.90
C SER A 430 -4.25 -6.55 11.36
N THR A 431 -4.42 -5.52 10.54
CA THR A 431 -5.22 -4.31 10.84
C THR A 431 -6.67 -4.63 11.24
N ARG A 432 -7.22 -5.74 10.75
CA ARG A 432 -8.58 -6.14 11.12
C ARG A 432 -8.65 -6.76 12.51
N ARG A 433 -7.61 -7.47 12.94
CA ARG A 433 -7.59 -8.21 14.21
C ARG A 433 -7.34 -7.28 15.40
N VAL A 434 -6.64 -6.18 15.16
CA VAL A 434 -6.28 -5.21 16.18
C VAL A 434 -7.50 -4.72 16.95
N ASP A 435 -7.42 -4.77 18.28
CA ASP A 435 -8.38 -4.27 19.27
C ASP A 435 -7.78 -3.22 20.22
N THR A 436 -6.45 -3.19 20.35
CA THR A 436 -5.72 -2.30 21.24
C THR A 436 -4.69 -1.51 20.44
N VAL A 437 -4.61 -0.19 20.66
CA VAL A 437 -3.62 0.70 20.04
C VAL A 437 -2.75 1.32 21.10
N VAL A 438 -1.50 0.90 21.18
CA VAL A 438 -0.47 1.48 22.04
C VAL A 438 0.12 2.69 21.33
N LEU A 439 0.03 3.84 21.95
CA LEU A 439 0.51 5.12 21.43
C LEU A 439 1.73 5.55 22.26
N ASP A 440 2.89 5.70 21.59
CA ASP A 440 3.99 6.38 22.23
C ASP A 440 3.60 7.85 22.52
N LYS A 441 4.14 8.44 23.58
CA LYS A 441 3.88 9.84 23.89
C LYS A 441 4.64 10.79 22.96
N THR A 442 5.98 10.70 23.01
CA THR A 442 6.89 11.68 22.42
C THR A 442 6.93 11.55 20.89
N GLY A 443 6.73 12.66 20.18
CA GLY A 443 6.74 12.67 18.71
C GLY A 443 5.50 12.01 18.05
N THR A 444 4.67 11.32 18.83
CA THR A 444 3.45 10.62 18.36
C THR A 444 2.19 11.33 18.85
N VAL A 445 1.88 11.30 20.15
CA VAL A 445 0.76 12.03 20.76
C VAL A 445 1.11 13.51 20.90
N THR A 446 2.37 13.80 21.17
CA THR A 446 2.94 15.14 21.31
C THR A 446 3.78 15.50 20.06
N THR A 447 4.24 16.75 20.01
CA THR A 447 5.05 17.24 18.88
C THR A 447 6.46 16.66 18.83
N GLY A 448 6.96 16.12 19.96
CA GLY A 448 8.35 15.70 20.14
C GLY A 448 9.33 16.85 20.27
N ARG A 449 8.82 18.08 20.33
CA ARG A 449 9.63 19.30 20.50
C ARG A 449 9.27 19.98 21.79
N MET A 450 10.28 20.25 22.61
CA MET A 450 10.09 21.07 23.80
C MET A 450 9.71 22.50 23.38
N THR A 451 8.74 23.07 24.05
CA THR A 451 8.27 24.45 23.80
C THR A 451 8.17 25.18 25.15
N LEU A 452 8.51 26.45 25.18
CA LEU A 452 8.29 27.31 26.33
C LEU A 452 6.77 27.57 26.46
N VAL A 453 6.15 27.03 27.51
CA VAL A 453 4.69 27.09 27.68
C VAL A 453 4.26 28.11 28.72
N ASP A 454 5.16 28.47 29.65
CA ASP A 454 4.85 29.46 30.67
C ASP A 454 6.10 30.16 31.20
N VAL A 455 5.95 31.40 31.62
CA VAL A 455 7.00 32.21 32.25
C VAL A 455 6.39 32.88 33.45
N VAL A 456 6.82 32.49 34.64
CA VAL A 456 6.30 32.97 35.92
C VAL A 456 7.41 33.81 36.61
N PRO A 457 7.38 35.14 36.50
CA PRO A 457 8.33 36.00 37.21
C PRO A 457 8.09 35.98 38.73
N ALA A 458 9.15 36.14 39.51
CA ALA A 458 9.03 36.40 40.96
C ALA A 458 8.37 37.75 41.22
N SER A 459 7.90 37.96 42.46
CA SER A 459 7.20 39.18 42.83
C SER A 459 8.07 40.43 42.59
N GLY A 460 7.57 41.36 41.78
CA GLY A 460 8.27 42.59 41.43
C GLY A 460 9.23 42.50 40.23
N GLU A 461 9.38 41.32 39.64
CA GLU A 461 10.23 41.09 38.46
C GLU A 461 9.48 41.31 37.14
N ASP A 462 10.20 41.81 36.13
CA ASP A 462 9.66 41.96 34.80
C ASP A 462 9.77 40.65 33.98
N ARG A 463 8.64 40.17 33.48
CA ARG A 463 8.56 38.98 32.64
C ARG A 463 9.40 39.11 31.38
N ALA A 464 9.44 40.28 30.76
CA ALA A 464 10.19 40.49 29.51
C ALA A 464 11.71 40.44 29.77
N GLU A 465 12.17 41.01 30.91
CA GLU A 465 13.58 40.97 31.29
C GLU A 465 14.04 39.56 31.68
N LEU A 466 13.18 38.85 32.46
CA LEU A 466 13.43 37.44 32.80
C LEU A 466 13.63 36.60 31.51
N LEU A 467 12.73 36.76 30.56
CA LEU A 467 12.78 36.02 29.30
C LEU A 467 13.97 36.41 28.44
N ARG A 468 14.31 37.71 28.38
CA ARG A 468 15.45 38.26 27.64
C ARG A 468 16.79 37.73 28.14
N LEU A 469 17.03 37.77 29.43
CA LEU A 469 18.29 37.36 30.04
C LEU A 469 18.45 35.83 30.04
N ALA A 470 17.42 35.10 30.45
CA ALA A 470 17.44 33.65 30.45
C ALA A 470 17.56 33.10 29.00
N GLY A 471 16.79 33.67 28.07
CA GLY A 471 16.83 33.27 26.64
C GLY A 471 18.18 33.52 26.00
N ALA A 472 18.87 34.60 26.34
CA ALA A 472 20.21 34.89 25.81
C ALA A 472 21.23 33.84 26.26
N VAL A 473 21.21 33.41 27.54
CA VAL A 473 22.12 32.35 28.01
C VAL A 473 21.79 31.01 27.41
N GLU A 474 20.50 30.67 27.32
CA GLU A 474 20.03 29.39 26.75
C GLU A 474 20.27 29.31 25.22
N ALA A 475 20.32 30.45 24.51
CA ALA A 475 20.65 30.50 23.09
C ALA A 475 22.06 29.96 22.74
N ALA A 476 22.95 29.92 23.72
CA ALA A 476 24.28 29.36 23.56
C ALA A 476 24.36 27.85 23.86
N SER A 477 23.23 27.20 24.19
CA SER A 477 23.15 25.76 24.50
C SER A 477 22.36 25.00 23.44
N GLU A 478 22.86 23.82 23.07
CA GLU A 478 22.20 22.91 22.13
C GLU A 478 21.16 21.99 22.80
N HIS A 479 20.98 22.09 24.13
CA HIS A 479 20.05 21.26 24.87
C HIS A 479 18.59 21.52 24.44
N PRO A 480 17.71 20.51 24.28
CA PRO A 480 16.32 20.71 23.83
C PRO A 480 15.51 21.71 24.67
N ILE A 481 15.71 21.75 26.00
CA ILE A 481 15.10 22.72 26.91
C ILE A 481 15.60 24.14 26.60
N ALA A 482 16.92 24.27 26.41
CA ALA A 482 17.55 25.53 26.11
C ALA A 482 17.05 26.12 24.77
N ARG A 483 16.98 25.30 23.73
CA ARG A 483 16.40 25.70 22.43
C ARG A 483 14.96 26.18 22.58
N ALA A 484 14.15 25.51 23.40
CA ALA A 484 12.76 25.90 23.63
C ALA A 484 12.65 27.27 24.30
N VAL A 485 13.49 27.54 25.30
CA VAL A 485 13.54 28.83 26.00
C VAL A 485 14.05 29.91 25.06
N ALA A 486 15.14 29.67 24.34
CA ALA A 486 15.71 30.62 23.40
C ALA A 486 14.73 30.97 22.27
N ALA A 487 14.02 29.99 21.72
CA ALA A 487 13.00 30.22 20.71
C ALA A 487 11.83 31.07 21.25
N GLY A 488 11.29 30.72 22.41
CA GLY A 488 10.22 31.53 23.05
C GLY A 488 10.66 32.92 23.43
N ALA A 489 11.93 33.11 23.79
CA ALA A 489 12.49 34.43 24.08
C ALA A 489 12.70 35.27 22.79
N ALA A 490 13.11 34.63 21.68
CA ALA A 490 13.31 35.30 20.39
C ALA A 490 11.99 35.83 19.80
N GLU A 491 10.86 35.19 20.08
CA GLU A 491 9.54 35.69 19.68
C GLU A 491 9.20 37.04 20.37
N ALA A 492 9.73 37.28 21.59
CA ALA A 492 9.52 38.51 22.34
C ALA A 492 10.47 39.63 21.92
N GLY A 493 11.60 39.34 21.27
CA GLY A 493 12.57 40.32 20.80
C GLY A 493 13.96 39.76 20.52
N ALA A 494 14.86 40.62 20.03
CA ALA A 494 16.24 40.22 19.77
C ALA A 494 16.97 39.89 21.07
N LEU A 495 17.69 38.76 21.07
CA LEU A 495 18.46 38.28 22.20
C LEU A 495 19.84 38.97 22.26
N PRO A 496 20.29 39.46 23.42
CA PRO A 496 21.65 39.98 23.58
C PRO A 496 22.70 38.87 23.48
N SER A 497 23.96 39.27 23.20
CA SER A 497 25.06 38.35 23.17
C SER A 497 25.48 37.89 24.57
N VAL A 498 25.80 36.61 24.72
CA VAL A 498 26.31 36.05 25.96
C VAL A 498 27.83 35.91 25.89
N THR A 499 28.51 36.18 27.00
CA THR A 499 29.94 35.93 27.19
C THR A 499 30.18 35.00 28.36
N GLY A 500 31.33 34.29 28.39
CA GLY A 500 31.65 33.39 29.50
C GLY A 500 30.68 32.23 29.71
N PHE A 501 29.95 31.79 28.66
CA PHE A 501 29.03 30.68 28.74
C PHE A 501 29.69 29.42 29.28
N ARG A 502 29.05 28.73 30.20
CA ARG A 502 29.44 27.40 30.72
C ARG A 502 28.22 26.52 30.92
N ASN A 503 28.34 25.30 30.45
CA ASN A 503 27.37 24.24 30.74
C ASN A 503 27.76 23.58 32.09
N LEU A 504 26.79 23.47 33.01
CA LEU A 504 26.93 22.81 34.31
C LEU A 504 26.18 21.48 34.26
N GLU A 505 26.93 20.42 34.00
CA GLU A 505 26.41 19.10 33.67
C GLU A 505 25.30 18.61 34.60
N GLY A 506 24.12 18.30 34.04
CA GLY A 506 22.96 17.80 34.78
C GLY A 506 22.21 18.87 35.65
N LEU A 507 22.69 20.09 35.74
CA LEU A 507 22.17 21.15 36.58
C LEU A 507 21.62 22.35 35.82
N GLY A 508 22.29 22.81 34.76
CA GLY A 508 21.86 23.96 33.98
C GLY A 508 23.02 24.68 33.29
N VAL A 509 22.87 25.94 32.99
CA VAL A 509 23.82 26.79 32.28
C VAL A 509 24.06 28.11 33.00
N THR A 510 25.21 28.73 32.74
CA THR A 510 25.54 30.10 33.23
C THR A 510 26.25 30.89 32.14
N GLY A 511 26.07 32.18 32.14
CA GLY A 511 26.72 33.11 31.23
C GLY A 511 26.55 34.55 31.67
N THR A 512 27.33 35.47 31.09
CA THR A 512 27.26 36.89 31.36
C THR A 512 26.56 37.61 30.22
N VAL A 513 25.45 38.27 30.51
CA VAL A 513 24.64 39.06 29.56
C VAL A 513 24.59 40.50 30.06
N ASP A 514 25.00 41.45 29.23
CA ASP A 514 25.05 42.89 29.57
C ASP A 514 25.75 43.20 30.90
N GLY A 515 26.79 42.41 31.25
CA GLY A 515 27.55 42.54 32.52
C GLY A 515 26.95 41.81 33.73
N THR A 516 25.75 41.22 33.60
CA THR A 516 25.08 40.47 34.66
C THR A 516 25.34 38.98 34.51
N VAL A 517 25.79 38.32 35.57
CA VAL A 517 25.99 36.86 35.59
C VAL A 517 24.63 36.17 35.83
N VAL A 518 24.15 35.46 34.82
CA VAL A 518 22.84 34.78 34.84
C VAL A 518 23.08 33.27 34.95
N LEU A 519 22.35 32.64 35.86
CA LEU A 519 22.23 31.18 35.99
C LEU A 519 20.85 30.73 35.56
N VAL A 520 20.77 29.70 34.76
CA VAL A 520 19.48 29.09 34.37
C VAL A 520 19.58 27.57 34.54
N GLY A 521 18.65 26.98 35.29
CA GLY A 521 18.66 25.55 35.53
C GLY A 521 17.72 25.07 36.62
N ARG A 522 18.01 23.92 37.21
CA ARG A 522 17.22 23.41 38.35
C ARG A 522 17.39 24.29 39.58
N ALA A 523 16.36 24.40 40.42
CA ALA A 523 16.40 25.17 41.66
C ALA A 523 17.59 24.78 42.57
N ARG A 524 18.07 23.53 42.50
CA ARG A 524 19.25 23.06 43.20
C ARG A 524 20.52 23.80 42.75
N LEU A 525 20.68 24.05 41.44
CA LEU A 525 21.82 24.77 40.87
C LEU A 525 21.95 26.17 41.50
N LEU A 526 20.83 26.88 41.63
CA LEU A 526 20.81 28.23 42.16
C LEU A 526 21.26 28.23 43.61
N ARG A 527 20.77 27.29 44.44
CA ARG A 527 21.18 27.14 45.84
C ARG A 527 22.67 26.80 46.00
N GLU A 528 23.25 25.96 45.13
CA GLU A 528 24.66 25.63 45.15
C GLU A 528 25.56 26.81 44.76
N HIS A 529 24.97 27.87 44.20
CA HIS A 529 25.65 29.12 43.83
C HIS A 529 25.20 30.32 44.72
N ASP A 530 24.72 30.02 45.94
CA ASP A 530 24.32 31.02 46.91
C ASP A 530 23.24 32.01 46.39
N ILE A 531 22.38 31.56 45.48
CA ILE A 531 21.21 32.31 44.99
C ILE A 531 20.00 31.93 45.84
N ASP A 532 19.38 32.88 46.47
CA ASP A 532 18.16 32.69 47.24
C ASP A 532 16.98 32.36 46.33
N VAL A 533 16.24 31.31 46.69
CA VAL A 533 15.05 30.87 45.95
C VAL A 533 13.82 31.15 46.81
N PRO A 534 13.06 32.22 46.53
CA PRO A 534 11.89 32.57 47.32
C PRO A 534 10.83 31.46 47.31
N PRO A 535 10.02 31.35 48.41
CA PRO A 535 8.96 30.32 48.49
C PRO A 535 7.96 30.34 47.33
N GLU A 536 7.68 31.52 46.77
CA GLU A 536 6.81 31.69 45.60
C GLU A 536 7.38 31.05 44.33
N VAL A 537 8.71 31.14 44.14
CA VAL A 537 9.40 30.48 43.01
C VAL A 537 9.38 28.96 43.19
N GLU A 538 9.61 28.48 44.43
CA GLU A 538 9.51 27.04 44.74
C GLU A 538 8.08 26.50 44.52
N TRP A 539 7.08 27.33 44.85
CA TRP A 539 5.68 26.99 44.62
C TRP A 539 5.39 26.91 43.11
N ALA A 540 5.86 27.91 42.34
CA ALA A 540 5.72 27.89 40.86
C ALA A 540 6.40 26.71 40.22
N VAL A 541 7.58 26.29 40.70
CA VAL A 541 8.26 25.05 40.22
C VAL A 541 7.39 23.83 40.48
N ARG A 542 6.88 23.69 41.73
CA ARG A 542 6.02 22.55 42.09
C ARG A 542 4.71 22.51 41.30
N ASP A 543 4.11 23.67 41.06
CA ASP A 543 2.88 23.77 40.27
C ASP A 543 3.12 23.37 38.80
N ALA A 544 4.21 23.86 38.20
CA ALA A 544 4.59 23.48 36.86
C ALA A 544 4.88 21.97 36.75
N GLU A 545 5.62 21.40 37.72
CA GLU A 545 5.90 19.96 37.76
C GLU A 545 4.62 19.12 37.98
N ALA A 546 3.71 19.61 38.83
CA ALA A 546 2.41 18.94 39.02
C ALA A 546 1.53 18.97 37.76
N ALA A 547 1.67 20.04 36.94
CA ALA A 547 1.04 20.15 35.64
C ALA A 547 1.76 19.33 34.51
N GLY A 548 2.80 18.58 34.86
CA GLY A 548 3.56 17.76 33.88
C GLY A 548 4.55 18.52 33.02
N ARG A 549 4.96 19.72 33.45
CA ARG A 549 5.92 20.58 32.76
C ARG A 549 7.32 20.46 33.38
N THR A 550 8.35 20.68 32.62
CA THR A 550 9.71 20.80 33.15
C THR A 550 9.94 22.24 33.55
N ALA A 551 10.19 22.47 34.83
CA ALA A 551 10.45 23.80 35.39
C ALA A 551 11.96 24.04 35.50
N ILE A 552 12.44 25.14 34.95
CA ILE A 552 13.79 25.68 35.17
C ILE A 552 13.69 27.07 35.80
N VAL A 553 14.62 27.39 36.66
CA VAL A 553 14.69 28.66 37.39
C VAL A 553 15.81 29.51 36.85
N ALA A 554 15.56 30.77 36.58
CA ALA A 554 16.59 31.74 36.26
C ALA A 554 16.86 32.68 37.44
N GLY A 555 18.12 33.00 37.67
CA GLY A 555 18.55 33.86 38.77
C GLY A 555 19.82 34.63 38.45
N TRP A 556 19.93 35.81 39.05
CA TRP A 556 21.08 36.72 39.02
C TRP A 556 21.06 37.65 40.25
N ASP A 557 22.20 38.28 40.54
CA ASP A 557 22.36 39.18 41.68
C ASP A 557 21.90 38.58 43.02
N GLY A 558 22.23 37.29 43.23
CA GLY A 558 21.93 36.57 44.48
C GLY A 558 20.47 36.16 44.68
N GLN A 559 19.57 36.38 43.72
CA GLN A 559 18.13 36.04 43.83
C GLN A 559 17.62 35.28 42.60
N ALA A 560 16.72 34.31 42.81
CA ALA A 560 15.95 33.70 41.74
C ALA A 560 14.86 34.68 41.28
N ARG A 561 14.83 34.94 39.98
CA ARG A 561 13.98 35.94 39.34
C ARG A 561 12.69 35.37 38.75
N GLY A 562 12.61 34.05 38.55
CA GLY A 562 11.40 33.42 38.09
C GLY A 562 11.62 32.01 37.54
N VAL A 563 10.52 31.42 37.05
CA VAL A 563 10.43 30.06 36.52
C VAL A 563 10.07 30.12 35.06
N LEU A 564 10.76 29.31 34.26
CA LEU A 564 10.47 29.04 32.87
C LEU A 564 9.98 27.59 32.77
N ALA A 565 8.75 27.38 32.32
CA ALA A 565 8.16 26.07 32.19
C ALA A 565 8.16 25.65 30.73
N VAL A 566 8.79 24.51 30.45
CA VAL A 566 8.82 23.92 29.12
C VAL A 566 8.10 22.57 29.12
N ALA A 567 7.44 22.25 28.01
CA ALA A 567 6.76 20.99 27.85
C ALA A 567 6.79 20.52 26.38
N ASP A 568 6.67 19.22 26.21
CA ASP A 568 6.38 18.63 24.90
C ASP A 568 4.85 18.70 24.70
N VAL A 569 4.42 19.58 23.80
CA VAL A 569 3.01 19.96 23.64
C VAL A 569 2.23 18.88 22.90
N VAL A 570 1.04 18.57 23.39
CA VAL A 570 0.08 17.68 22.72
C VAL A 570 -0.29 18.25 21.36
N ARG A 571 -0.25 17.40 20.31
CA ARG A 571 -0.67 17.83 18.98
C ARG A 571 -2.16 18.18 18.96
N PRO A 572 -2.58 19.25 18.30
CA PRO A 572 -3.98 19.68 18.27
C PRO A 572 -4.96 18.61 17.74
N THR A 573 -4.45 17.70 16.89
CA THR A 573 -5.23 16.63 16.27
C THR A 573 -5.37 15.38 17.16
N SER A 574 -4.50 15.19 18.18
CA SER A 574 -4.39 13.93 18.93
C SER A 574 -5.68 13.57 19.65
N ARG A 575 -6.35 14.51 20.34
CA ARG A 575 -7.62 14.25 21.03
C ARG A 575 -8.71 13.74 20.08
N ALA A 576 -8.84 14.37 18.92
CA ALA A 576 -9.83 13.96 17.91
C ALA A 576 -9.49 12.60 17.29
N ALA A 577 -8.21 12.32 17.06
CA ALA A 577 -7.75 11.05 16.53
C ALA A 577 -7.99 9.90 17.53
N VAL A 578 -7.71 10.10 18.82
CA VAL A 578 -7.99 9.14 19.91
C VAL A 578 -9.49 8.82 19.97
N ALA A 579 -10.35 9.84 19.91
CA ALA A 579 -11.80 9.64 19.89
C ALA A 579 -12.25 8.79 18.66
N ARG A 580 -11.64 9.02 17.50
CA ARG A 580 -11.92 8.21 16.28
C ARG A 580 -11.42 6.79 16.38
N LEU A 581 -10.24 6.55 16.99
CA LEU A 581 -9.74 5.18 17.24
C LEU A 581 -10.73 4.41 18.13
N ARG A 582 -11.28 5.04 19.18
CA ARG A 582 -12.34 4.46 20.02
C ARG A 582 -13.61 4.17 19.23
N ALA A 583 -14.03 5.09 18.36
CA ALA A 583 -15.19 4.89 17.49
C ALA A 583 -15.01 3.71 16.49
N LEU A 584 -13.77 3.35 16.17
CA LEU A 584 -13.43 2.16 15.38
C LEU A 584 -13.41 0.86 16.21
N GLY A 585 -13.74 0.93 17.50
CA GLY A 585 -13.74 -0.20 18.44
C GLY A 585 -12.34 -0.57 18.95
N LEU A 586 -11.41 0.39 18.98
CA LEU A 586 -10.04 0.19 19.45
C LEU A 586 -9.87 0.79 20.84
N THR A 587 -9.08 0.16 21.70
CA THR A 587 -8.71 0.65 23.02
C THR A 587 -7.36 1.35 22.95
N PRO A 588 -7.30 2.71 23.05
CA PRO A 588 -6.04 3.43 23.07
C PRO A 588 -5.37 3.30 24.45
N VAL A 589 -4.06 3.05 24.45
CA VAL A 589 -3.18 2.94 25.62
C VAL A 589 -2.02 3.90 25.43
N LEU A 590 -1.75 4.76 26.38
CA LEU A 590 -0.59 5.66 26.35
C LEU A 590 0.63 4.95 26.94
N LEU A 591 1.72 4.90 26.20
CA LEU A 591 3.00 4.32 26.63
C LEU A 591 4.08 5.41 26.67
N THR A 592 4.78 5.57 27.80
CA THR A 592 5.82 6.60 27.94
C THR A 592 6.87 6.24 28.99
N GLY A 593 8.08 6.81 28.82
CA GLY A 593 9.13 6.80 29.84
C GLY A 593 8.98 7.86 30.92
N ASP A 594 8.05 8.79 30.77
CA ASP A 594 7.80 9.85 31.74
C ASP A 594 7.24 9.30 33.07
N ASN A 595 7.30 10.12 34.11
CA ASN A 595 6.68 9.80 35.38
C ASN A 595 5.14 9.71 35.24
N THR A 596 4.54 8.96 36.17
CA THR A 596 3.10 8.69 36.17
C THR A 596 2.22 9.95 36.18
N THR A 597 2.64 11.04 36.83
CA THR A 597 1.89 12.28 36.89
C THR A 597 1.78 12.99 35.55
N VAL A 598 2.91 13.16 34.87
CA VAL A 598 2.98 13.73 33.49
C VAL A 598 2.18 12.89 32.53
N ALA A 599 2.37 11.56 32.56
CA ALA A 599 1.70 10.63 31.68
C ALA A 599 0.17 10.70 31.82
N ARG A 600 -0.35 10.79 33.06
CA ARG A 600 -1.78 10.92 33.34
C ARG A 600 -2.35 12.25 32.88
N ALA A 601 -1.60 13.35 33.05
CA ALA A 601 -2.01 14.68 32.60
C ALA A 601 -2.21 14.67 31.04
N VAL A 602 -1.24 14.19 30.30
CA VAL A 602 -1.32 14.09 28.83
C VAL A 602 -2.46 13.14 28.42
N ALA A 603 -2.60 11.98 29.08
CA ALA A 603 -3.67 11.03 28.79
C ALA A 603 -5.06 11.62 28.99
N ALA A 604 -5.27 12.37 30.09
CA ALA A 604 -6.52 13.06 30.37
C ALA A 604 -6.84 14.13 29.31
N GLU A 605 -5.81 14.88 28.86
CA GLU A 605 -5.97 15.89 27.82
C GLU A 605 -6.45 15.28 26.49
N VAL A 606 -5.90 14.13 26.09
CA VAL A 606 -6.27 13.46 24.82
C VAL A 606 -7.42 12.47 24.98
N GLY A 607 -7.85 12.18 26.21
CA GLY A 607 -8.95 11.26 26.51
C GLY A 607 -8.54 9.79 26.49
N ILE A 608 -7.36 9.42 26.96
CA ILE A 608 -6.89 8.04 27.10
C ILE A 608 -7.02 7.63 28.58
N ASP A 609 -7.64 6.47 28.85
CA ASP A 609 -7.88 6.00 30.22
C ASP A 609 -6.76 5.07 30.72
N GLU A 610 -6.17 4.27 29.81
CA GLU A 610 -5.13 3.30 30.15
C GLU A 610 -3.74 3.90 29.88
N VAL A 611 -2.92 4.02 30.94
CA VAL A 611 -1.60 4.63 30.91
C VAL A 611 -0.55 3.68 31.48
N ILE A 612 0.53 3.49 30.74
CA ILE A 612 1.71 2.71 31.15
C ILE A 612 2.91 3.66 31.12
N ALA A 613 3.28 4.15 32.30
CA ALA A 613 4.33 5.14 32.52
C ALA A 613 5.63 4.51 33.03
N GLU A 614 6.71 5.30 33.08
CA GLU A 614 8.02 4.94 33.62
C GLU A 614 8.68 3.73 32.94
N VAL A 615 8.39 3.55 31.63
CA VAL A 615 8.89 2.46 30.83
C VAL A 615 10.18 2.85 30.12
N LEU A 616 11.26 2.18 30.43
CA LEU A 616 12.53 2.35 29.72
C LEU A 616 12.40 1.89 28.25
N PRO A 617 13.21 2.40 27.32
CA PRO A 617 13.15 2.04 25.91
C PRO A 617 13.12 0.52 25.65
N ALA A 618 14.00 -0.23 26.33
CA ALA A 618 14.03 -1.70 26.22
C ALA A 618 12.76 -2.38 26.77
N GLY A 619 12.08 -1.77 27.74
CA GLY A 619 10.85 -2.29 28.34
C GLY A 619 9.60 -2.12 27.46
N LYS A 620 9.63 -1.28 26.42
CA LYS A 620 8.46 -1.07 25.52
C LYS A 620 8.05 -2.37 24.83
N VAL A 621 9.01 -3.21 24.44
CA VAL A 621 8.76 -4.54 23.85
C VAL A 621 8.04 -5.46 24.83
N ASP A 622 8.43 -5.43 26.10
CA ASP A 622 7.83 -6.29 27.12
C ASP A 622 6.39 -5.89 27.43
N VAL A 623 6.08 -4.59 27.33
CA VAL A 623 4.70 -4.11 27.42
C VAL A 623 3.85 -4.69 26.29
N VAL A 624 4.31 -4.62 25.04
CA VAL A 624 3.60 -5.20 23.90
C VAL A 624 3.39 -6.70 24.09
N LYS A 625 4.45 -7.45 24.47
CA LYS A 625 4.36 -8.89 24.73
C LYS A 625 3.37 -9.23 25.85
N ARG A 626 3.34 -8.44 26.92
CA ARG A 626 2.40 -8.63 28.04
C ARG A 626 0.96 -8.46 27.58
N LEU A 627 0.65 -7.37 26.84
CA LEU A 627 -0.68 -7.13 26.29
C LEU A 627 -1.11 -8.27 25.32
N GLN A 628 -0.18 -8.76 24.50
CA GLN A 628 -0.42 -9.91 23.63
C GLN A 628 -0.68 -11.19 24.43
N ALA A 629 0.05 -11.43 25.53
CA ALA A 629 -0.17 -12.56 26.43
C ALA A 629 -1.53 -12.50 27.16
N GLU A 630 -2.07 -11.29 27.38
CA GLU A 630 -3.43 -11.06 27.89
C GLU A 630 -4.51 -11.34 26.84
N GLY A 631 -4.13 -11.73 25.61
CA GLY A 631 -5.04 -12.04 24.51
C GLY A 631 -5.46 -10.84 23.67
N ARG A 632 -4.84 -9.67 23.86
CA ARG A 632 -5.08 -8.49 23.04
C ARG A 632 -4.33 -8.58 21.72
N SER A 633 -4.92 -8.06 20.66
CA SER A 633 -4.23 -7.86 19.38
C SER A 633 -3.77 -6.41 19.27
N VAL A 634 -2.46 -6.21 19.34
CA VAL A 634 -1.82 -4.93 19.63
C VAL A 634 -1.33 -4.25 18.35
N ALA A 635 -1.80 -3.01 18.10
CA ALA A 635 -1.11 -2.06 17.22
C ALA A 635 -0.18 -1.18 18.06
N MET A 636 1.02 -0.90 17.57
CA MET A 636 1.96 0.07 18.17
C MET A 636 2.16 1.23 17.21
N VAL A 637 2.05 2.46 17.71
CA VAL A 637 2.35 3.69 16.97
C VAL A 637 3.51 4.40 17.65
N GLY A 638 4.58 4.68 16.91
CA GLY A 638 5.78 5.34 17.42
C GLY A 638 6.59 5.99 16.33
N ASP A 639 7.61 6.80 16.71
CA ASP A 639 8.45 7.56 15.77
C ASP A 639 9.96 7.33 15.96
N GLY A 640 10.39 6.83 17.12
CA GLY A 640 11.79 6.76 17.54
C GLY A 640 12.49 5.43 17.23
N VAL A 641 13.84 5.48 17.25
CA VAL A 641 14.69 4.26 17.26
C VAL A 641 14.33 3.35 18.43
N ASN A 642 13.95 3.96 19.56
CA ASN A 642 13.57 3.25 20.77
C ASN A 642 12.28 2.44 20.63
N ASP A 643 11.43 2.79 19.65
CA ASP A 643 10.16 2.13 19.37
C ASP A 643 10.27 0.99 18.36
N ALA A 644 11.34 0.97 17.55
CA ALA A 644 11.51 0.00 16.47
C ALA A 644 11.35 -1.47 16.93
N PRO A 645 11.92 -1.91 18.06
CA PRO A 645 11.70 -3.27 18.55
C PRO A 645 10.25 -3.54 18.98
N ALA A 646 9.55 -2.53 19.53
CA ALA A 646 8.15 -2.65 19.92
C ALA A 646 7.21 -2.63 18.71
N LEU A 647 7.52 -1.81 17.68
CA LEU A 647 6.83 -1.79 16.39
C LEU A 647 6.92 -3.16 15.69
N ALA A 648 8.12 -3.76 15.66
CA ALA A 648 8.34 -5.08 15.09
C ALA A 648 7.66 -6.22 15.87
N GLN A 649 7.51 -6.09 17.21
CA GLN A 649 6.86 -7.08 18.06
C GLN A 649 5.35 -7.01 17.96
N ALA A 650 4.76 -5.86 17.72
CA ALA A 650 3.32 -5.67 17.66
C ALA A 650 2.67 -6.50 16.53
N ASP A 651 1.36 -6.79 16.66
CA ASP A 651 0.60 -7.43 15.59
C ASP A 651 0.42 -6.49 14.39
N LEU A 652 0.60 -5.18 14.63
CA LEU A 652 0.60 -4.14 13.62
C LEU A 652 1.49 -2.97 14.07
N GLY A 653 2.63 -2.77 13.42
CA GLY A 653 3.52 -1.63 13.65
C GLY A 653 3.18 -0.44 12.73
N LEU A 654 2.99 0.74 13.32
CA LEU A 654 2.76 2.00 12.58
C LEU A 654 3.87 2.99 12.93
N ALA A 655 4.76 3.32 11.99
CA ALA A 655 5.78 4.34 12.19
C ALA A 655 5.30 5.70 11.68
N MET A 656 5.57 6.76 12.45
CA MET A 656 5.38 8.13 12.00
C MET A 656 6.45 8.47 10.95
N GLY A 657 6.07 9.11 9.86
CA GLY A 657 7.00 9.46 8.77
C GLY A 657 8.02 10.54 9.13
N THR A 658 7.79 11.25 10.23
CA THR A 658 8.75 12.14 10.89
C THR A 658 9.77 11.38 11.74
N GLY A 659 9.58 10.08 11.90
CA GLY A 659 10.43 9.21 12.72
C GLY A 659 11.72 8.80 12.02
N THR A 660 12.48 7.97 12.71
CA THR A 660 13.77 7.46 12.22
C THR A 660 13.60 6.39 11.14
N ASP A 661 14.58 6.27 10.26
CA ASP A 661 14.61 5.21 9.22
C ASP A 661 14.45 3.80 9.83
N VAL A 662 15.03 3.57 11.01
CA VAL A 662 14.94 2.28 11.73
C VAL A 662 13.50 1.97 12.16
N ALA A 663 12.77 2.96 12.67
CA ALA A 663 11.36 2.80 13.03
C ALA A 663 10.49 2.53 11.79
N ILE A 664 10.75 3.27 10.71
CA ILE A 664 10.08 3.07 9.42
C ILE A 664 10.33 1.65 8.90
N GLU A 665 11.57 1.16 8.94
CA GLU A 665 11.92 -0.17 8.48
C GLU A 665 11.27 -1.29 9.32
N ALA A 666 11.16 -1.09 10.63
CA ALA A 666 10.56 -2.04 11.57
C ALA A 666 9.03 -2.10 11.50
N SER A 667 8.36 -1.09 10.91
CA SER A 667 6.90 -0.97 10.88
C SER A 667 6.24 -1.71 9.71
N ASP A 668 4.95 -2.01 9.84
CA ASP A 668 4.08 -2.54 8.77
C ASP A 668 3.43 -1.41 7.95
N LEU A 669 3.17 -0.29 8.60
CA LEU A 669 2.55 0.90 8.02
C LEU A 669 3.44 2.11 8.30
N THR A 670 3.71 2.94 7.29
CA THR A 670 4.39 4.22 7.45
C THR A 670 3.40 5.35 7.23
N LEU A 671 3.30 6.24 8.22
CA LEU A 671 2.41 7.40 8.22
C LEU A 671 3.22 8.63 7.83
N VAL A 672 3.27 8.96 6.54
CA VAL A 672 4.07 10.07 6.00
C VAL A 672 3.66 11.41 6.63
N ARG A 673 2.36 11.59 6.86
CA ARG A 673 1.87 12.68 7.71
C ARG A 673 2.26 12.36 9.16
N GLY A 674 2.92 13.29 9.82
CA GLY A 674 3.33 13.15 11.20
C GLY A 674 2.19 13.30 12.22
N ASP A 675 0.95 12.86 11.94
CA ASP A 675 -0.20 12.97 12.82
C ASP A 675 -0.93 11.65 13.07
N LEU A 676 -1.67 11.57 14.18
CA LEU A 676 -2.47 10.39 14.53
C LEU A 676 -3.70 10.19 13.64
N ASP A 677 -4.18 11.22 12.95
CA ASP A 677 -5.27 11.08 11.98
C ASP A 677 -4.85 10.18 10.80
N ALA A 678 -3.56 10.19 10.44
CA ALA A 678 -3.01 9.27 9.46
C ALA A 678 -3.11 7.80 9.92
N ALA A 679 -2.93 7.51 11.22
CA ALA A 679 -3.13 6.16 11.77
C ALA A 679 -4.61 5.74 11.68
N VAL A 680 -5.55 6.65 11.97
CA VAL A 680 -6.99 6.42 11.81
C VAL A 680 -7.31 6.09 10.34
N ASP A 681 -6.80 6.88 9.40
CA ASP A 681 -7.03 6.67 7.97
C ASP A 681 -6.42 5.37 7.47
N ALA A 682 -5.23 5.01 7.94
CA ALA A 682 -4.55 3.76 7.63
C ALA A 682 -5.40 2.54 8.04
N ILE A 683 -5.92 2.55 9.27
CA ILE A 683 -6.77 1.47 9.78
C ILE A 683 -8.10 1.40 9.01
N ARG A 684 -8.75 2.54 8.76
CA ARG A 684 -10.02 2.60 8.00
C ARG A 684 -9.85 2.10 6.57
N LEU A 685 -8.81 2.57 5.87
CA LEU A 685 -8.53 2.19 4.49
C LEU A 685 -8.18 0.71 4.39
N SER A 686 -7.34 0.19 5.29
CA SER A 686 -6.95 -1.22 5.32
C SER A 686 -8.17 -2.13 5.56
N ARG A 687 -9.01 -1.81 6.55
CA ARG A 687 -10.27 -2.55 6.82
C ARG A 687 -11.22 -2.49 5.63
N ARG A 688 -11.33 -1.34 4.96
CA ARG A 688 -12.19 -1.16 3.77
C ARG A 688 -11.66 -1.97 2.59
N THR A 689 -10.35 -1.96 2.36
CA THR A 689 -9.70 -2.72 1.29
C THR A 689 -9.91 -4.22 1.47
N LEU A 690 -9.68 -4.72 2.68
CA LEU A 690 -9.93 -6.14 3.01
C LEU A 690 -11.41 -6.52 2.86
N GLY A 691 -12.33 -5.63 3.25
CA GLY A 691 -13.77 -5.84 3.06
C GLY A 691 -14.15 -5.98 1.58
N ILE A 692 -13.58 -5.15 0.72
CA ILE A 692 -13.77 -5.24 -0.74
C ILE A 692 -13.16 -6.53 -1.30
N ILE A 693 -11.96 -6.92 -0.87
CA ILE A 693 -11.35 -8.19 -1.28
C ILE A 693 -12.27 -9.37 -0.95
N ARG A 694 -12.78 -9.43 0.27
CA ARG A 694 -13.70 -10.51 0.71
C ARG A 694 -15.00 -10.51 -0.08
N GLY A 695 -15.59 -9.34 -0.32
CA GLY A 695 -16.78 -9.21 -1.15
C GLY A 695 -16.55 -9.67 -2.59
N ASN A 696 -15.41 -9.29 -3.17
CA ASN A 696 -15.00 -9.73 -4.50
C ASN A 696 -14.84 -11.26 -4.59
N LEU A 697 -14.18 -11.86 -3.59
CA LEU A 697 -14.00 -13.31 -3.52
C LEU A 697 -15.33 -14.05 -3.34
N PHE A 698 -16.20 -13.54 -2.47
CA PHE A 698 -17.54 -14.10 -2.30
C PHE A 698 -18.32 -14.14 -3.62
N TRP A 699 -18.36 -13.02 -4.34
CA TRP A 699 -19.05 -12.96 -5.63
C TRP A 699 -18.37 -13.81 -6.70
N ALA A 700 -17.01 -13.82 -6.76
CA ALA A 700 -16.27 -14.61 -7.74
C ALA A 700 -16.49 -16.13 -7.61
N PHE A 701 -16.82 -16.62 -6.41
CA PHE A 701 -17.17 -18.03 -6.17
C PHE A 701 -18.66 -18.29 -6.13
N GLY A 702 -19.41 -17.41 -5.48
CA GLY A 702 -20.82 -17.65 -5.13
C GLY A 702 -21.71 -17.94 -6.35
N TYR A 703 -21.56 -17.14 -7.41
CA TYR A 703 -22.37 -17.35 -8.60
C TYR A 703 -21.99 -18.64 -9.36
N ASN A 704 -20.68 -19.01 -9.37
CA ASN A 704 -20.23 -20.27 -10.02
C ASN A 704 -20.82 -21.49 -9.30
N VAL A 705 -20.75 -21.49 -7.95
CA VAL A 705 -21.29 -22.59 -7.14
C VAL A 705 -22.81 -22.69 -7.31
N ALA A 706 -23.51 -21.56 -7.33
CA ALA A 706 -24.98 -21.53 -7.50
C ALA A 706 -25.42 -21.95 -8.90
N ALA A 707 -24.65 -21.63 -9.94
CA ALA A 707 -24.99 -21.93 -11.33
C ALA A 707 -24.57 -23.33 -11.80
N LEU A 708 -23.60 -23.98 -11.14
CA LEU A 708 -23.15 -25.33 -11.47
C LEU A 708 -24.29 -26.39 -11.49
N PRO A 709 -25.16 -26.47 -10.47
CA PRO A 709 -26.30 -27.39 -10.51
C PRO A 709 -27.25 -27.12 -11.69
N LEU A 710 -27.50 -25.84 -12.01
CA LEU A 710 -28.33 -25.46 -13.14
C LEU A 710 -27.72 -25.88 -14.47
N ALA A 711 -26.39 -25.71 -14.63
CA ALA A 711 -25.65 -26.17 -15.79
C ALA A 711 -25.71 -27.69 -15.94
N ALA A 712 -25.45 -28.43 -14.85
CA ALA A 712 -25.49 -29.89 -14.84
C ALA A 712 -26.91 -30.43 -15.12
N ALA A 713 -27.95 -29.72 -14.68
CA ALA A 713 -29.35 -30.04 -14.98
C ALA A 713 -29.77 -29.66 -16.42
N GLY A 714 -28.86 -29.10 -17.26
CA GLY A 714 -29.18 -28.67 -18.62
C GLY A 714 -30.04 -27.41 -18.71
N LEU A 715 -30.17 -26.66 -17.60
CA LEU A 715 -31.00 -25.45 -17.49
C LEU A 715 -30.22 -24.17 -17.81
N LEU A 716 -28.93 -24.25 -18.12
CA LEU A 716 -28.09 -23.08 -18.37
C LEU A 716 -27.49 -23.16 -19.78
N ASN A 717 -27.77 -22.15 -20.59
CA ASN A 717 -27.17 -21.99 -21.90
C ASN A 717 -25.68 -21.57 -21.77
N PRO A 718 -24.74 -22.17 -22.53
CA PRO A 718 -23.32 -21.80 -22.52
C PRO A 718 -23.02 -20.31 -22.76
N MET A 719 -23.82 -19.63 -23.61
CA MET A 719 -23.67 -18.17 -23.83
C MET A 719 -24.01 -17.35 -22.59
N ILE A 720 -25.11 -17.69 -21.90
CA ILE A 720 -25.49 -17.02 -20.66
C ILE A 720 -24.42 -17.24 -19.59
N ALA A 721 -23.85 -18.46 -19.52
CA ALA A 721 -22.74 -18.76 -18.64
C ALA A 721 -21.51 -17.84 -18.93
N GLY A 722 -21.13 -17.69 -20.19
CA GLY A 722 -20.03 -16.81 -20.60
C GLY A 722 -20.28 -15.33 -20.31
N ALA A 723 -21.49 -14.85 -20.58
CA ALA A 723 -21.90 -13.48 -20.27
C ALA A 723 -21.86 -13.18 -18.77
N THR A 724 -22.34 -14.10 -17.93
CA THR A 724 -22.32 -13.98 -16.47
C THR A 724 -20.89 -13.90 -15.92
N MET A 725 -19.96 -14.68 -16.49
CA MET A 725 -18.53 -14.62 -16.13
C MET A 725 -17.92 -13.27 -16.47
N ALA A 726 -18.20 -12.71 -17.66
CA ALA A 726 -17.70 -11.39 -18.04
C ALA A 726 -18.24 -10.29 -17.10
N LEU A 727 -19.52 -10.32 -16.79
CA LEU A 727 -20.16 -9.40 -15.85
C LEU A 727 -19.54 -9.50 -14.44
N SER A 728 -19.24 -10.70 -13.98
CA SER A 728 -18.55 -10.90 -12.69
C SER A 728 -17.19 -10.24 -12.64
N SER A 729 -16.40 -10.36 -13.71
CA SER A 729 -15.08 -9.70 -13.81
C SER A 729 -15.20 -8.17 -13.79
N VAL A 730 -16.18 -7.62 -14.52
CA VAL A 730 -16.48 -6.18 -14.50
C VAL A 730 -16.92 -5.72 -13.12
N PHE A 731 -17.78 -6.50 -12.44
CA PHE A 731 -18.21 -6.20 -11.09
C PHE A 731 -17.05 -6.11 -10.10
N VAL A 732 -16.16 -7.11 -10.09
CA VAL A 732 -14.98 -7.16 -9.20
C VAL A 732 -14.07 -5.95 -9.40
N VAL A 733 -13.83 -5.56 -10.66
CA VAL A 733 -13.04 -4.37 -10.99
C VAL A 733 -13.76 -3.11 -10.53
N ALA A 734 -15.04 -2.95 -10.86
CA ALA A 734 -15.83 -1.77 -10.48
C ALA A 734 -15.91 -1.61 -8.95
N ASN A 735 -16.11 -2.71 -8.22
CA ASN A 735 -16.15 -2.70 -6.76
C ASN A 735 -14.77 -2.31 -6.17
N SER A 736 -13.66 -2.79 -6.74
CA SER A 736 -12.30 -2.42 -6.33
C SER A 736 -12.01 -0.92 -6.57
N LEU A 737 -12.48 -0.37 -7.69
CA LEU A 737 -12.30 1.05 -8.03
C LEU A 737 -13.05 2.00 -7.06
N ARG A 738 -14.01 1.52 -6.28
CA ARG A 738 -14.67 2.32 -5.21
C ARG A 738 -13.69 2.81 -4.15
N LEU A 739 -12.54 2.13 -3.96
CA LEU A 739 -11.49 2.57 -3.05
C LEU A 739 -10.87 3.92 -3.44
N ARG A 740 -10.89 4.30 -4.71
CA ARG A 740 -10.43 5.64 -5.16
C ARG A 740 -11.22 6.78 -4.52
N ARG A 741 -12.48 6.54 -4.15
CA ARG A 741 -13.34 7.54 -3.52
C ARG A 741 -13.23 7.54 -2.00
N PHE A 742 -12.27 6.81 -1.42
CA PHE A 742 -12.01 6.86 0.01
C PHE A 742 -11.52 8.27 0.38
N ARG A 743 -12.14 8.85 1.41
CA ARG A 743 -11.81 10.18 1.94
C ARG A 743 -11.12 10.05 3.30
N SER A 744 -10.14 10.92 3.55
CA SER A 744 -9.53 11.06 4.86
C SER A 744 -10.57 11.48 5.90
N ALA A 745 -10.36 11.06 7.16
CA ALA A 745 -11.18 11.48 8.29
C ALA A 745 -11.11 13.01 8.56
N THR A 746 -10.06 13.66 8.07
CA THR A 746 -9.90 15.14 8.18
C THR A 746 -10.67 15.90 7.11
N ALA A 747 -10.93 15.30 5.94
CA ALA A 747 -11.70 15.94 4.85
C ALA A 747 -13.17 16.18 5.20
N ASP A 748 -13.71 15.51 6.22
CA ASP A 748 -15.09 15.71 6.71
C ASP A 748 -15.23 16.96 7.62
N ARG A 749 -14.14 17.71 7.91
CA ARG A 749 -14.17 18.97 8.69
C ARG A 749 -14.49 20.20 7.85
N GLY A 750 -14.58 20.10 6.53
CA GLY A 750 -14.76 21.22 5.60
C GLY A 750 -16.18 21.34 5.00
N LEU A 751 -17.19 20.68 5.58
CA LEU A 751 -18.60 20.81 5.20
C LEU A 751 -19.44 21.33 6.35
#